data_cb34b5f2166c96a15e8b1a1c7edd68b9
#
_entry.id   cb34b5f2166c96a15e8b1a1c7edd68b9
#
_cell.length_a   1.000
_cell.length_b   1.000
_cell.length_c   1.000
_cell.angle_alpha   90.00
_cell.angle_beta   90.00
_cell.angle_gamma   90.00
#
_symmetry.space_group_name_H-M   'P 1'
#
loop_
_entity.id
_entity.type
_entity.pdbx_description
1 polymer ?
#
loop_
_entity_poly.entity_id
_entity_poly.type
_entity_poly.pdbx_seq_one_letter_code
_entity_poly.pdbx_strand_id
1 'polypeptide(L)'
;GWNGTMADEAPKRLRDLIEVESLTNTAVSPNIGQRLNAVHQALQHRKPDVEQVQLVDSAETFPARWQMVLAALPIVGPVALQPAGQGFLKTLQQQLQAAATGQTPKKLPWQDDGSVLVVQAETTTLAALWLSTQLAVDRQTLLVSGGDGARLDAMLAAACLPRQGLKEASAFRPALQVLPLVLELLWDPPNFYALVQFLTHSVCPIRGYARRRLAEKVADAPGIGGAYWQRTLAEIDKHYGAEQAPKVREQIAAWIEHTRFPSEFGALLDAVIERVERLADFFRQRLGEPDTAQRLAFHAGFGQCKACLESLKGLQVQGANRIRPRQLQKLVAQATANGSDNPLWPAEVGAGQVVSQPGAVIEPVERVIWWRLAMPVLPGSDPWSASEVRALRQAGTVLAEVADRLDRAAHDWLRPMMAAQEQLVLVLPPPGEEVHPLWQMIGAVVDQARTIDLETLLLTGAETMTAVASVPLPAPKRWWQLPDDVAIALRPKESFSSLEQLLFNPNQWLLRYPAKLQPSRIVSMGGDFRMLGNLAHGLIEQYFLHPSALVMSEAEFDVWFAESFSVLVDQEGAILRSPGRGADLEGFRYRLHHSMRSLRYQVAKAGMVQVLPERGVAGQFPGGELAGSADLVMRNGRGERAIVDMKWSGIKKFPDKLKRNRHLQLAIYAELLRQETGAWPSVAYYILDRARFLAPDDRAFPDAEVVPSADGENTAQLWQRFLATWRWRVAQIQSGQIEVVLDAIPATEDSEPPAEAMTMETLNEAYNDYRALAGWER
;
A
#
# COMPACT_ATOMS: atom_id res chain seq x y z
N GLY A 1 -40.25 -12.76 -15.98
CA GLY A 1 -41.39 -12.00 -15.73
C GLY A 1 -42.64 -12.84 -15.48
N TRP A 2 -43.38 -12.48 -14.50
CA TRP A 2 -44.73 -12.89 -14.22
C TRP A 2 -45.67 -12.12 -15.18
N ASN A 3 -46.66 -12.75 -15.65
CA ASN A 3 -47.74 -12.06 -16.40
C ASN A 3 -48.54 -11.26 -15.38
N GLY A 4 -48.46 -9.93 -15.36
CA GLY A 4 -49.04 -8.95 -14.44
C GLY A 4 -50.37 -9.12 -13.77
N THR A 5 -50.90 -10.34 -13.64
CA THR A 5 -52.16 -10.70 -13.01
C THR A 5 -51.93 -11.36 -11.65
N MET A 6 -51.23 -10.67 -10.75
CA MET A 6 -51.33 -11.04 -9.33
C MET A 6 -52.55 -10.38 -8.73
N ALA A 7 -53.31 -11.15 -7.93
CA ALA A 7 -54.46 -10.65 -7.21
C ALA A 7 -54.07 -9.47 -6.29
N ASP A 8 -55.02 -8.55 -6.05
CA ASP A 8 -54.86 -7.36 -5.18
C ASP A 8 -54.37 -7.73 -3.75
N GLU A 9 -54.48 -9.00 -3.37
CA GLU A 9 -54.05 -9.54 -2.08
C GLU A 9 -52.57 -9.98 -2.02
N ALA A 10 -51.78 -9.77 -3.11
CA ALA A 10 -50.39 -10.11 -3.12
C ALA A 10 -49.57 -9.29 -2.08
N PRO A 11 -48.51 -9.86 -1.45
CA PRO A 11 -47.64 -9.10 -0.57
C PRO A 11 -47.12 -7.81 -1.20
N LYS A 12 -47.04 -6.74 -0.41
CA LYS A 12 -46.71 -5.39 -0.87
C LYS A 12 -45.48 -5.35 -1.79
N ARG A 13 -44.42 -6.02 -1.44
CA ARG A 13 -43.17 -6.04 -2.24
C ARG A 13 -43.37 -6.60 -3.64
N LEU A 14 -44.24 -7.61 -3.80
CA LEU A 14 -44.55 -8.18 -5.11
C LEU A 14 -45.37 -7.18 -5.94
N ARG A 15 -46.35 -6.48 -5.34
CA ARG A 15 -47.12 -5.45 -6.00
C ARG A 15 -46.26 -4.28 -6.45
N ASP A 16 -45.36 -3.78 -5.56
CA ASP A 16 -44.41 -2.72 -5.87
C ASP A 16 -43.50 -3.10 -7.06
N LEU A 17 -43.02 -4.37 -7.12
CA LEU A 17 -42.21 -4.87 -8.23
C LEU A 17 -42.98 -4.96 -9.55
N ILE A 18 -44.26 -5.34 -9.52
CA ILE A 18 -45.13 -5.37 -10.70
C ILE A 18 -45.37 -3.93 -11.22
N GLU A 19 -45.60 -2.99 -10.32
CA GLU A 19 -45.74 -1.58 -10.67
C GLU A 19 -44.45 -1.04 -11.31
N VAL A 20 -43.30 -1.31 -10.73
CA VAL A 20 -42.01 -0.93 -11.32
C VAL A 20 -41.84 -1.56 -12.72
N GLU A 21 -42.12 -2.85 -12.88
CA GLU A 21 -42.04 -3.52 -14.19
C GLU A 21 -42.99 -2.84 -15.22
N SER A 22 -44.22 -2.52 -14.84
CA SER A 22 -45.15 -1.87 -15.71
C SER A 22 -44.72 -0.47 -16.15
N LEU A 23 -44.19 0.33 -15.24
CA LEU A 23 -43.69 1.68 -15.50
C LEU A 23 -42.41 1.70 -16.34
N THR A 24 -41.55 0.67 -16.21
CA THR A 24 -40.28 0.61 -16.90
C THR A 24 -40.34 -0.15 -18.24
N ASN A 25 -41.39 -0.87 -18.53
CA ASN A 25 -41.51 -1.78 -19.67
C ASN A 25 -41.28 -1.11 -21.04
N THR A 26 -41.58 0.18 -21.15
CA THR A 26 -41.35 0.98 -22.36
C THR A 26 -40.08 1.82 -22.30
N ALA A 27 -39.49 1.98 -21.12
CA ALA A 27 -38.34 2.87 -20.88
C ALA A 27 -36.98 2.13 -20.90
N VAL A 28 -36.98 0.82 -20.73
CA VAL A 28 -35.77 -0.01 -20.70
C VAL A 28 -35.78 -1.09 -21.78
N SER A 29 -34.60 -1.54 -22.19
CA SER A 29 -34.50 -2.65 -23.15
C SER A 29 -35.13 -3.93 -22.59
N PRO A 30 -35.74 -4.77 -23.46
CA PRO A 30 -36.42 -6.00 -23.03
C PRO A 30 -35.46 -6.90 -22.17
N ASN A 31 -35.98 -7.31 -21.03
CA ASN A 31 -35.25 -8.24 -20.15
C ASN A 31 -35.21 -9.66 -20.76
N ILE A 32 -34.42 -10.55 -20.16
CA ILE A 32 -34.22 -11.92 -20.68
C ILE A 32 -35.55 -12.69 -20.79
N GLY A 33 -36.47 -12.52 -19.82
CA GLY A 33 -37.78 -13.18 -19.83
C GLY A 33 -38.69 -12.69 -21.01
N GLN A 34 -38.66 -11.38 -21.30
CA GLN A 34 -39.38 -10.80 -22.44
C GLN A 34 -38.79 -11.27 -23.76
N ARG A 35 -37.45 -11.33 -23.87
CA ARG A 35 -36.76 -11.85 -25.07
C ARG A 35 -37.06 -13.33 -25.30
N LEU A 36 -37.07 -14.14 -24.25
CA LEU A 36 -37.41 -15.58 -24.36
C LEU A 36 -38.88 -15.76 -24.82
N ASN A 37 -39.81 -14.95 -24.33
CA ASN A 37 -41.18 -14.99 -24.83
C ASN A 37 -41.27 -14.63 -26.31
N ALA A 38 -40.58 -13.58 -26.75
CA ALA A 38 -40.56 -13.20 -28.16
C ALA A 38 -39.94 -14.32 -29.04
N VAL A 39 -38.87 -14.96 -28.57
CA VAL A 39 -38.26 -16.13 -29.25
C VAL A 39 -39.25 -17.30 -29.31
N HIS A 40 -39.91 -17.63 -28.18
CA HIS A 40 -40.93 -18.70 -28.17
C HIS A 40 -42.07 -18.45 -29.16
N GLN A 41 -42.59 -17.22 -29.19
CA GLN A 41 -43.63 -16.83 -30.15
C GLN A 41 -43.13 -16.93 -31.61
N ALA A 42 -41.91 -16.48 -31.88
CA ALA A 42 -41.32 -16.60 -33.22
C ALA A 42 -41.13 -18.05 -33.66
N LEU A 43 -40.74 -18.94 -32.76
CA LEU A 43 -40.59 -20.39 -33.04
C LEU A 43 -41.90 -21.10 -33.34
N GLN A 44 -43.07 -20.55 -32.96
CA GLN A 44 -44.38 -21.08 -33.33
C GLN A 44 -44.69 -20.88 -34.82
N HIS A 45 -44.06 -19.87 -35.47
CA HIS A 45 -44.33 -19.47 -36.85
C HIS A 45 -43.14 -19.63 -37.80
N ARG A 46 -41.95 -19.86 -37.28
CA ARG A 46 -40.69 -19.97 -38.03
C ARG A 46 -39.89 -21.17 -37.54
N LYS A 47 -39.43 -22.02 -38.46
CA LYS A 47 -38.46 -23.08 -38.11
C LYS A 47 -37.15 -22.45 -37.68
N PRO A 48 -36.49 -22.98 -36.60
CA PRO A 48 -35.18 -22.53 -36.18
C PRO A 48 -34.15 -22.90 -37.26
N ASP A 49 -33.11 -22.06 -37.39
CA ASP A 49 -31.97 -22.30 -38.28
C ASP A 49 -30.96 -23.32 -37.66
N VAL A 50 -31.42 -24.06 -36.63
CA VAL A 50 -30.60 -25.06 -35.88
C VAL A 50 -31.15 -26.44 -36.21
N GLU A 51 -30.29 -27.33 -36.65
CA GLU A 51 -30.69 -28.69 -37.02
C GLU A 51 -30.92 -29.58 -35.79
N GLN A 52 -30.09 -29.40 -34.75
CA GLN A 52 -30.16 -30.21 -33.52
C GLN A 52 -29.63 -29.44 -32.31
N VAL A 53 -30.24 -29.58 -31.17
CA VAL A 53 -29.78 -29.05 -29.85
C VAL A 53 -29.57 -30.24 -28.94
N GLN A 54 -28.35 -30.50 -28.53
CA GLN A 54 -28.01 -31.52 -27.57
C GLN A 54 -27.96 -30.90 -26.17
N LEU A 55 -28.76 -31.41 -25.26
CA LEU A 55 -28.74 -30.99 -23.87
C LEU A 55 -27.70 -31.81 -23.10
N VAL A 56 -26.97 -31.13 -22.22
CA VAL A 56 -26.07 -31.75 -21.22
C VAL A 56 -26.85 -32.01 -19.93
N ASP A 57 -27.75 -31.08 -19.59
CA ASP A 57 -28.65 -31.20 -18.43
C ASP A 57 -30.07 -31.54 -18.90
N SER A 58 -30.86 -32.14 -17.98
CA SER A 58 -32.30 -32.32 -18.24
C SER A 58 -32.99 -30.99 -18.47
N ALA A 59 -33.91 -30.93 -19.43
CA ALA A 59 -34.70 -29.74 -19.74
C ALA A 59 -35.42 -29.20 -18.50
N GLU A 60 -35.79 -30.04 -17.55
CA GLU A 60 -36.50 -29.67 -16.32
C GLU A 60 -35.63 -28.82 -15.37
N THR A 61 -34.30 -28.87 -15.52
CA THR A 61 -33.37 -28.06 -14.70
C THR A 61 -33.34 -26.59 -15.06
N PHE A 62 -33.84 -26.24 -16.25
CA PHE A 62 -33.87 -24.87 -16.73
C PHE A 62 -35.08 -24.09 -16.19
N PRO A 63 -34.99 -22.75 -16.03
CA PRO A 63 -36.14 -21.93 -15.68
C PRO A 63 -37.30 -22.13 -16.66
N ALA A 64 -38.53 -22.06 -16.20
CA ALA A 64 -39.74 -22.40 -16.95
C ALA A 64 -39.82 -21.74 -18.35
N ARG A 65 -39.39 -20.48 -18.51
CA ARG A 65 -39.37 -19.81 -19.80
C ARG A 65 -38.35 -20.37 -20.79
N TRP A 66 -37.18 -20.84 -20.28
CA TRP A 66 -36.25 -21.60 -21.08
C TRP A 66 -36.84 -22.94 -21.50
N GLN A 67 -37.53 -23.64 -20.61
CA GLN A 67 -38.21 -24.91 -20.92
C GLN A 67 -39.19 -24.73 -22.09
N MET A 68 -39.96 -23.63 -22.10
CA MET A 68 -40.87 -23.33 -23.20
C MET A 68 -40.17 -23.13 -24.55
N VAL A 69 -39.01 -22.46 -24.56
CA VAL A 69 -38.19 -22.28 -25.76
C VAL A 69 -37.56 -23.61 -26.19
N LEU A 70 -36.99 -24.34 -25.22
CA LEU A 70 -36.38 -25.64 -25.47
C LEU A 70 -37.38 -26.64 -26.06
N ALA A 71 -38.63 -26.70 -25.56
CA ALA A 71 -39.68 -27.57 -26.06
C ALA A 71 -40.04 -27.31 -27.53
N ALA A 72 -39.75 -26.12 -28.07
CA ALA A 72 -39.95 -25.77 -29.45
C ALA A 72 -38.71 -26.02 -30.35
N LEU A 73 -37.60 -26.54 -29.81
CA LEU A 73 -36.38 -26.83 -30.53
C LEU A 73 -36.23 -28.31 -30.77
N PRO A 74 -35.46 -28.75 -31.83
CA PRO A 74 -35.15 -30.16 -32.08
C PRO A 74 -34.11 -30.67 -31.05
N ILE A 75 -34.59 -31.04 -29.87
CA ILE A 75 -33.75 -31.48 -28.75
C ILE A 75 -33.46 -32.97 -28.85
N VAL A 76 -32.20 -33.31 -28.62
CA VAL A 76 -31.73 -34.67 -28.27
C VAL A 76 -31.45 -34.68 -26.76
N GLY A 77 -31.93 -35.69 -26.07
CA GLY A 77 -31.92 -35.78 -24.62
C GLY A 77 -30.55 -35.67 -23.96
N PRO A 78 -30.49 -35.51 -22.65
CA PRO A 78 -29.24 -35.25 -21.95
C PRO A 78 -28.26 -36.40 -22.13
N VAL A 79 -27.01 -36.02 -22.46
CA VAL A 79 -25.89 -36.96 -22.53
C VAL A 79 -25.12 -36.85 -21.21
N ALA A 80 -25.38 -37.84 -20.33
CA ALA A 80 -24.62 -37.95 -19.10
C ALA A 80 -23.19 -38.42 -19.40
N LEU A 81 -22.20 -37.79 -18.77
CA LEU A 81 -20.84 -38.29 -18.76
C LEU A 81 -20.83 -39.67 -18.11
N GLN A 82 -20.26 -40.66 -18.79
CA GLN A 82 -20.11 -42.00 -18.28
C GLN A 82 -18.69 -42.21 -17.74
N PRO A 83 -18.50 -43.11 -16.74
CA PRO A 83 -17.18 -43.48 -16.27
C PRO A 83 -16.31 -44.00 -17.42
N ALA A 84 -15.35 -43.20 -17.85
CA ALA A 84 -14.48 -43.52 -18.97
C ALA A 84 -13.01 -43.73 -18.54
N GLY A 85 -12.69 -43.62 -17.26
CA GLY A 85 -11.36 -43.74 -16.69
C GLY A 85 -10.73 -45.11 -16.83
N GLN A 86 -9.45 -45.22 -16.54
CA GLN A 86 -8.66 -46.45 -16.51
C GLN A 86 -8.25 -46.76 -15.05
N GLY A 87 -7.82 -47.99 -14.78
CA GLY A 87 -7.29 -48.38 -13.49
C GLY A 87 -8.20 -48.07 -12.28
N PHE A 88 -7.60 -47.54 -11.22
CA PHE A 88 -8.30 -47.13 -10.00
C PHE A 88 -9.32 -46.02 -10.26
N LEU A 89 -9.01 -45.10 -11.16
CA LEU A 89 -9.92 -43.99 -11.53
C LEU A 89 -11.27 -44.52 -12.02
N LYS A 90 -11.28 -45.52 -12.88
CA LYS A 90 -12.52 -46.13 -13.38
C LYS A 90 -13.38 -46.69 -12.24
N THR A 91 -12.76 -47.41 -11.32
CA THR A 91 -13.45 -48.01 -10.21
C THR A 91 -14.00 -46.94 -9.26
N LEU A 92 -13.24 -45.86 -9.00
CA LEU A 92 -13.67 -44.70 -8.24
C LEU A 92 -14.89 -44.02 -8.88
N GLN A 93 -14.82 -43.74 -10.18
CA GLN A 93 -15.92 -43.11 -10.94
C GLN A 93 -17.19 -43.94 -10.85
N GLN A 94 -17.12 -45.27 -10.97
CA GLN A 94 -18.27 -46.17 -10.85
C GLN A 94 -18.91 -46.13 -9.46
N GLN A 95 -18.10 -46.07 -8.39
CA GLN A 95 -18.65 -46.01 -7.03
C GLN A 95 -19.21 -44.62 -6.72
N LEU A 96 -18.61 -43.56 -7.21
CA LEU A 96 -19.15 -42.18 -7.07
C LEU A 96 -20.49 -42.06 -7.81
N GLN A 97 -20.59 -42.61 -9.00
CA GLN A 97 -21.84 -42.64 -9.76
C GLN A 97 -22.94 -43.48 -9.03
N ALA A 98 -22.58 -44.64 -8.47
CA ALA A 98 -23.49 -45.44 -7.67
C ALA A 98 -24.02 -44.68 -6.44
N ALA A 99 -23.12 -43.97 -5.73
CA ALA A 99 -23.49 -43.12 -4.58
C ALA A 99 -24.42 -41.96 -5.03
N ALA A 100 -24.15 -41.31 -6.15
CA ALA A 100 -24.98 -40.23 -6.67
C ALA A 100 -26.39 -40.71 -7.11
N THR A 101 -26.54 -41.96 -7.49
CA THR A 101 -27.83 -42.57 -7.85
C THR A 101 -28.56 -43.23 -6.67
N GLY A 102 -28.10 -43.00 -5.43
CA GLY A 102 -28.72 -43.50 -4.21
C GLY A 102 -28.41 -45.00 -3.91
N GLN A 103 -27.49 -45.59 -4.65
CA GLN A 103 -27.01 -46.94 -4.36
C GLN A 103 -25.96 -46.91 -3.27
N THR A 104 -25.89 -47.94 -2.42
CA THR A 104 -24.84 -48.05 -1.42
C THR A 104 -23.49 -48.35 -2.08
N PRO A 105 -22.51 -47.41 -2.07
CA PRO A 105 -21.24 -47.68 -2.69
C PRO A 105 -20.43 -48.72 -1.94
N LYS A 106 -19.61 -49.47 -2.66
CA LYS A 106 -18.66 -50.42 -2.03
C LYS A 106 -17.38 -49.63 -1.69
N LYS A 107 -16.86 -49.84 -0.49
CA LYS A 107 -15.54 -49.30 -0.13
C LYS A 107 -14.43 -49.91 -0.97
N LEU A 108 -13.58 -49.08 -1.51
CA LEU A 108 -12.45 -49.42 -2.34
C LEU A 108 -11.14 -49.24 -1.57
N PRO A 109 -10.20 -50.19 -1.60
CA PRO A 109 -8.85 -49.93 -1.15
C PRO A 109 -8.18 -48.93 -2.08
N TRP A 110 -7.40 -48.02 -1.53
CA TRP A 110 -6.60 -47.09 -2.34
C TRP A 110 -5.58 -47.84 -3.21
N GLN A 111 -5.39 -47.42 -4.47
CA GLN A 111 -4.41 -47.99 -5.37
C GLN A 111 -3.53 -46.86 -5.93
N ASP A 112 -2.21 -46.95 -5.75
CA ASP A 112 -1.21 -46.01 -6.25
C ASP A 112 -0.81 -46.35 -7.72
N ASP A 113 -1.76 -46.39 -8.63
CA ASP A 113 -1.50 -46.65 -10.05
C ASP A 113 -1.26 -45.38 -10.86
N GLY A 114 -1.27 -44.23 -10.19
CA GLY A 114 -1.05 -42.91 -10.83
C GLY A 114 -2.26 -42.33 -11.56
N SER A 115 -3.39 -43.07 -11.62
CA SER A 115 -4.61 -42.57 -12.28
C SER A 115 -5.36 -41.54 -11.43
N VAL A 116 -5.18 -41.54 -10.12
CA VAL A 116 -5.73 -40.53 -9.18
C VAL A 116 -4.62 -40.02 -8.28
N LEU A 117 -4.38 -38.72 -8.32
CA LEU A 117 -3.44 -38.04 -7.44
C LEU A 117 -4.18 -37.03 -6.57
N VAL A 118 -3.94 -37.09 -5.27
CA VAL A 118 -4.43 -36.09 -4.31
C VAL A 118 -3.22 -35.44 -3.65
N VAL A 119 -3.09 -34.14 -3.80
CA VAL A 119 -1.93 -33.40 -3.31
C VAL A 119 -2.37 -32.27 -2.38
N GLN A 120 -1.56 -31.97 -1.39
CA GLN A 120 -1.74 -30.86 -0.46
C GLN A 120 -0.41 -30.21 -0.17
N ALA A 121 -0.42 -28.91 0.09
CA ALA A 121 0.74 -28.13 0.54
C ALA A 121 0.32 -27.21 1.68
N GLU A 122 1.27 -26.82 2.53
CA GLU A 122 1.07 -25.81 3.60
C GLU A 122 0.68 -24.44 3.03
N THR A 123 1.04 -24.15 1.78
CA THR A 123 0.71 -22.90 1.12
C THR A 123 0.19 -23.11 -0.30
N THR A 124 -0.78 -22.28 -0.70
CA THR A 124 -1.29 -22.25 -2.08
C THR A 124 -0.16 -21.92 -3.09
N THR A 125 0.85 -21.16 -2.68
CA THR A 125 1.98 -20.81 -3.55
C THR A 125 2.81 -22.04 -3.90
N LEU A 126 3.09 -22.92 -2.93
CA LEU A 126 3.85 -24.14 -3.19
C LEU A 126 3.06 -25.11 -4.07
N ALA A 127 1.74 -25.25 -3.79
CA ALA A 127 0.85 -26.04 -4.65
C ALA A 127 0.83 -25.52 -6.10
N ALA A 128 0.79 -24.18 -6.29
CA ALA A 128 0.84 -23.56 -7.62
C ALA A 128 2.19 -23.77 -8.31
N LEU A 129 3.29 -23.71 -7.57
CA LEU A 129 4.63 -23.98 -8.09
C LEU A 129 4.77 -25.43 -8.54
N TRP A 130 4.32 -26.40 -7.71
CA TRP A 130 4.29 -27.79 -8.12
C TRP A 130 3.40 -28.01 -9.34
N LEU A 131 2.21 -27.42 -9.36
CA LEU A 131 1.28 -27.56 -10.48
C LEU A 131 1.86 -26.98 -11.78
N SER A 132 2.68 -25.92 -11.72
CA SER A 132 3.34 -25.38 -12.91
C SER A 132 4.27 -26.42 -13.56
N THR A 133 4.91 -27.28 -12.77
CA THR A 133 5.75 -28.37 -13.32
C THR A 133 4.88 -29.45 -14.01
N GLN A 134 3.68 -29.66 -13.50
CA GLN A 134 2.74 -30.66 -14.06
C GLN A 134 2.08 -30.19 -15.35
N LEU A 135 1.82 -28.88 -15.48
CA LEU A 135 1.23 -28.29 -16.67
C LEU A 135 2.23 -28.11 -17.82
N ALA A 136 3.54 -28.22 -17.55
CA ALA A 136 4.58 -28.19 -18.58
C ALA A 136 4.59 -29.46 -19.46
N VAL A 137 3.86 -30.51 -19.06
CA VAL A 137 3.77 -31.77 -19.84
C VAL A 137 2.69 -31.64 -20.89
N ASP A 138 3.04 -31.98 -22.13
CA ASP A 138 2.12 -31.93 -23.28
C ASP A 138 1.07 -33.06 -23.18
N ARG A 139 -0.05 -32.76 -22.53
CA ARG A 139 -1.22 -33.62 -22.42
C ARG A 139 -2.48 -32.78 -22.58
N GLN A 140 -3.55 -33.40 -23.11
CA GLN A 140 -4.88 -32.78 -23.17
C GLN A 140 -5.43 -32.63 -21.73
N THR A 141 -5.12 -31.48 -21.13
CA THR A 141 -5.46 -31.20 -19.72
C THR A 141 -6.57 -30.19 -19.62
N LEU A 142 -7.61 -30.52 -18.84
CA LEU A 142 -8.65 -29.60 -18.39
C LEU A 142 -8.36 -29.14 -16.96
N LEU A 143 -8.27 -27.84 -16.75
CA LEU A 143 -8.13 -27.23 -15.43
C LEU A 143 -9.50 -26.77 -14.90
N VAL A 144 -9.91 -27.29 -13.76
CA VAL A 144 -11.06 -26.78 -13.02
C VAL A 144 -10.54 -25.84 -11.91
N SER A 145 -10.94 -24.57 -11.94
CA SER A 145 -10.48 -23.58 -10.97
C SER A 145 -11.42 -23.47 -9.78
N GLY A 146 -10.95 -23.84 -8.59
CA GLY A 146 -11.63 -23.71 -7.31
C GLY A 146 -11.31 -22.41 -6.55
N GLY A 147 -10.82 -21.37 -7.23
CA GLY A 147 -10.42 -20.10 -6.66
C GLY A 147 -8.91 -19.89 -6.59
N ASP A 148 -8.46 -18.69 -6.20
CA ASP A 148 -7.04 -18.28 -6.09
C ASP A 148 -6.24 -18.52 -7.40
N GLY A 149 -6.91 -18.38 -8.53
CA GLY A 149 -6.34 -18.64 -9.86
C GLY A 149 -5.27 -17.64 -10.26
N ALA A 150 -5.34 -16.41 -9.75
CA ALA A 150 -4.32 -15.39 -9.99
C ALA A 150 -2.94 -15.81 -9.47
N ARG A 151 -2.90 -16.59 -8.39
CA ARG A 151 -1.66 -17.14 -7.84
C ARG A 151 -1.06 -18.23 -8.72
N LEU A 152 -1.93 -19.10 -9.25
CA LEU A 152 -1.49 -20.10 -10.23
C LEU A 152 -0.95 -19.44 -11.49
N ASP A 153 -1.64 -18.46 -12.06
CA ASP A 153 -1.17 -17.71 -13.23
C ASP A 153 0.16 -16.98 -12.96
N ALA A 154 0.38 -16.48 -11.75
CA ALA A 154 1.67 -15.88 -11.37
C ALA A 154 2.81 -16.90 -11.39
N MET A 155 2.58 -18.11 -10.91
CA MET A 155 3.59 -19.18 -10.90
C MET A 155 3.84 -19.73 -12.30
N LEU A 156 2.81 -19.86 -13.13
CA LEU A 156 2.97 -20.22 -14.54
C LEU A 156 3.84 -19.20 -15.29
N ALA A 157 3.57 -17.90 -15.10
CA ALA A 157 4.37 -16.84 -15.68
C ALA A 157 5.83 -16.88 -15.20
N ALA A 158 6.06 -17.13 -13.90
CA ALA A 158 7.40 -17.29 -13.35
C ALA A 158 8.16 -18.50 -13.92
N ALA A 159 7.43 -19.56 -14.28
CA ALA A 159 7.96 -20.75 -14.95
C ALA A 159 8.06 -20.59 -16.48
N CYS A 160 7.82 -19.40 -17.03
CA CYS A 160 7.77 -19.15 -18.47
C CYS A 160 6.73 -20.00 -19.22
N LEU A 161 5.64 -20.38 -18.54
CA LEU A 161 4.52 -21.11 -19.11
C LEU A 161 3.35 -20.15 -19.40
N PRO A 162 2.48 -20.47 -20.38
CA PRO A 162 1.34 -19.63 -20.71
C PRO A 162 0.38 -19.47 -19.53
N ARG A 163 0.02 -18.24 -19.22
CA ARG A 163 -1.03 -17.94 -18.25
C ARG A 163 -2.38 -18.42 -18.75
N GLN A 164 -3.16 -18.97 -17.87
CA GLN A 164 -4.48 -19.51 -18.18
C GLN A 164 -5.57 -18.43 -18.23
N GLY A 165 -5.27 -17.21 -17.79
CA GLY A 165 -6.23 -16.12 -17.72
C GLY A 165 -7.30 -16.35 -16.65
N LEU A 166 -6.90 -16.92 -15.53
CA LEU A 166 -7.80 -17.21 -14.41
C LEU A 166 -8.27 -15.90 -13.78
N LYS A 167 -9.50 -15.54 -14.09
CA LYS A 167 -10.11 -14.28 -13.70
C LYS A 167 -10.62 -14.36 -12.29
N GLU A 168 -10.19 -13.41 -11.47
CA GLU A 168 -10.73 -13.19 -10.14
C GLU A 168 -11.08 -11.72 -9.99
N ALA A 169 -12.36 -11.44 -9.79
CA ALA A 169 -12.82 -10.10 -9.51
C ALA A 169 -12.34 -9.70 -8.10
N SER A 170 -11.75 -8.51 -8.01
CA SER A 170 -11.29 -7.96 -6.73
C SER A 170 -11.70 -6.50 -6.62
N ALA A 171 -12.25 -6.13 -5.45
CA ALA A 171 -12.52 -4.76 -5.08
C ALA A 171 -11.23 -3.96 -4.83
N PHE A 172 -10.10 -4.63 -4.63
CA PHE A 172 -8.80 -4.00 -4.31
C PHE A 172 -7.94 -3.68 -5.54
N ARG A 173 -8.50 -3.73 -6.75
CA ARG A 173 -7.78 -3.29 -7.96
C ARG A 173 -7.43 -1.80 -7.87
N PRO A 174 -6.25 -1.38 -8.31
CA PRO A 174 -5.78 0.00 -8.13
C PRO A 174 -6.78 1.05 -8.64
N ALA A 175 -7.38 0.88 -9.82
CA ALA A 175 -8.34 1.83 -10.36
C ALA A 175 -9.58 1.99 -9.47
N LEU A 176 -10.01 0.94 -8.76
CA LEU A 176 -11.17 0.96 -7.86
C LEU A 176 -10.85 1.58 -6.49
N GLN A 177 -9.58 1.69 -6.11
CA GLN A 177 -9.17 2.27 -4.84
C GLN A 177 -9.09 3.80 -4.87
N VAL A 178 -9.10 4.42 -6.04
CA VAL A 178 -8.99 5.89 -6.17
C VAL A 178 -10.24 6.59 -5.66
N LEU A 179 -11.44 6.08 -5.99
CA LEU A 179 -12.70 6.68 -5.57
C LEU A 179 -12.85 6.80 -4.04
N PRO A 180 -12.64 5.73 -3.24
CA PRO A 180 -12.70 5.87 -1.79
C PRO A 180 -11.66 6.86 -1.24
N LEU A 181 -10.43 6.89 -1.78
CA LEU A 181 -9.39 7.84 -1.34
C LEU A 181 -9.80 9.29 -1.64
N VAL A 182 -10.28 9.57 -2.84
CA VAL A 182 -10.72 10.91 -3.26
C VAL A 182 -11.86 11.42 -2.38
N LEU A 183 -12.79 10.56 -1.98
CA LEU A 183 -13.91 10.91 -1.12
C LEU A 183 -13.53 11.03 0.35
N GLU A 184 -12.52 10.29 0.81
CA GLU A 184 -11.97 10.44 2.16
C GLU A 184 -11.34 11.83 2.38
N LEU A 185 -10.79 12.44 1.33
CA LEU A 185 -10.19 13.78 1.40
C LEU A 185 -11.21 14.93 1.54
N LEU A 186 -12.51 14.66 1.47
CA LEU A 186 -13.59 15.66 1.63
C LEU A 186 -13.81 16.10 3.07
N TRP A 187 -13.29 15.35 4.04
CA TRP A 187 -13.63 15.56 5.46
C TRP A 187 -12.68 16.51 6.18
N ASP A 188 -13.23 17.22 7.16
CA ASP A 188 -12.49 18.03 8.11
C ASP A 188 -12.65 17.40 9.52
N PRO A 189 -11.54 17.19 10.28
CA PRO A 189 -10.14 17.45 9.91
C PRO A 189 -9.63 16.50 8.81
N PRO A 190 -8.63 16.95 8.00
CA PRO A 190 -8.11 16.16 6.88
C PRO A 190 -7.39 14.90 7.35
N ASN A 191 -7.65 13.80 6.68
CA ASN A 191 -6.94 12.53 6.88
C ASN A 191 -5.62 12.53 6.08
N PHE A 192 -4.50 12.86 6.74
CA PHE A 192 -3.19 12.93 6.07
C PHE A 192 -2.65 11.56 5.65
N TYR A 193 -3.04 10.47 6.32
CA TYR A 193 -2.71 9.11 5.87
C TYR A 193 -3.38 8.80 4.53
N ALA A 194 -4.67 9.12 4.40
CA ALA A 194 -5.38 8.99 3.13
C ALA A 194 -4.79 9.90 2.05
N LEU A 195 -4.34 11.10 2.40
CA LEU A 195 -3.69 12.01 1.46
C LEU A 195 -2.36 11.45 0.94
N VAL A 196 -1.52 10.89 1.80
CA VAL A 196 -0.26 10.23 1.38
C VAL A 196 -0.58 9.01 0.52
N GLN A 197 -1.56 8.18 0.91
CA GLN A 197 -2.00 7.05 0.09
C GLN A 197 -2.48 7.50 -1.30
N PHE A 198 -3.28 8.55 -1.38
CA PHE A 198 -3.74 9.12 -2.65
C PHE A 198 -2.57 9.62 -3.51
N LEU A 199 -1.63 10.37 -2.93
CA LEU A 199 -0.47 10.91 -3.65
C LEU A 199 0.52 9.84 -4.12
N THR A 200 0.67 8.75 -3.36
CA THR A 200 1.55 7.62 -3.73
C THR A 200 0.85 6.58 -4.60
N HIS A 201 -0.47 6.68 -4.75
CA HIS A 201 -1.26 5.71 -5.50
C HIS A 201 -0.88 5.68 -6.99
N SER A 202 -0.77 4.48 -7.59
CA SER A 202 -0.34 4.31 -8.99
C SER A 202 -1.26 5.03 -9.99
N VAL A 203 -2.57 5.10 -9.69
CA VAL A 203 -3.63 5.71 -10.52
C VAL A 203 -4.03 7.09 -9.98
N CYS A 204 -3.08 7.88 -9.48
CA CYS A 204 -3.38 9.23 -8.99
C CYS A 204 -3.63 10.21 -10.15
N PRO A 205 -4.68 11.06 -10.11
CA PRO A 205 -4.96 12.03 -11.15
C PRO A 205 -4.03 13.25 -11.17
N ILE A 206 -3.03 13.30 -10.29
CA ILE A 206 -1.99 14.35 -10.27
C ILE A 206 -0.73 13.84 -10.96
N ARG A 207 -0.05 14.70 -11.72
CA ARG A 207 1.18 14.35 -12.46
C ARG A 207 2.30 13.83 -11.56
N GLY A 208 3.09 12.89 -12.05
CA GLY A 208 4.03 12.06 -11.29
C GLY A 208 5.06 12.82 -10.45
N TYR A 209 5.70 13.87 -10.97
CA TYR A 209 6.65 14.68 -10.20
C TYR A 209 5.94 15.45 -9.09
N ALA A 210 4.82 16.13 -9.40
CA ALA A 210 4.08 16.92 -8.43
C ALA A 210 3.57 16.04 -7.28
N ARG A 211 2.94 14.88 -7.58
CA ARG A 211 2.43 13.98 -6.55
C ARG A 211 3.54 13.47 -5.62
N ARG A 212 4.73 13.13 -6.17
CA ARG A 212 5.86 12.66 -5.36
C ARG A 212 6.36 13.75 -4.42
N ARG A 213 6.57 14.99 -4.93
CA ARG A 213 7.03 16.11 -4.09
C ARG A 213 6.03 16.48 -3.01
N LEU A 214 4.72 16.44 -3.32
CA LEU A 214 3.66 16.68 -2.34
C LEU A 214 3.58 15.55 -1.31
N ALA A 215 3.75 14.29 -1.72
CA ALA A 215 3.78 13.16 -0.80
C ALA A 215 4.94 13.28 0.19
N GLU A 216 6.14 13.62 -0.28
CA GLU A 216 7.32 13.87 0.56
C GLU A 216 7.06 15.00 1.56
N LYS A 217 6.50 16.14 1.09
CA LYS A 217 6.15 17.29 1.96
C LYS A 217 5.13 16.90 3.02
N VAL A 218 4.06 16.19 2.64
CA VAL A 218 3.01 15.79 3.59
C VAL A 218 3.53 14.77 4.61
N ALA A 219 4.46 13.90 4.19
CA ALA A 219 5.08 12.94 5.09
C ALA A 219 6.02 13.61 6.11
N ASP A 220 6.77 14.63 5.69
CA ASP A 220 7.71 15.38 6.55
C ASP A 220 6.99 16.41 7.45
N ALA A 221 5.96 17.08 6.92
CA ALA A 221 5.20 18.13 7.60
C ALA A 221 3.71 18.01 7.21
N PRO A 222 2.92 17.21 7.94
CA PRO A 222 1.51 16.94 7.61
C PRO A 222 0.62 18.16 7.82
N GLY A 223 0.44 18.92 6.76
CA GLY A 223 -0.35 20.15 6.71
C GLY A 223 -0.38 20.72 5.30
N ILE A 224 -1.24 21.70 5.05
CA ILE A 224 -1.47 22.32 3.74
C ILE A 224 -1.45 23.85 3.93
N GLY A 225 -0.86 24.58 2.99
CA GLY A 225 -0.92 26.06 2.94
C GLY A 225 0.23 26.81 3.62
N GLY A 226 1.12 26.15 4.36
CA GLY A 226 2.26 26.77 5.04
C GLY A 226 3.43 27.14 4.13
N ALA A 227 4.47 27.72 4.73
CA ALA A 227 5.67 28.14 3.99
C ALA A 227 6.35 26.97 3.26
N TYR A 228 6.40 25.80 3.87
CA TYR A 228 6.95 24.60 3.23
C TYR A 228 6.08 24.14 2.05
N TRP A 229 4.75 24.21 2.17
CA TRP A 229 3.83 23.92 1.07
C TRP A 229 4.08 24.85 -0.11
N GLN A 230 4.18 26.16 0.12
CA GLN A 230 4.43 27.15 -0.92
C GLN A 230 5.79 26.96 -1.61
N ARG A 231 6.84 26.64 -0.85
CA ARG A 231 8.16 26.28 -1.42
C ARG A 231 8.05 25.05 -2.33
N THR A 232 7.35 24.01 -1.87
CA THR A 232 7.14 22.78 -2.66
C THR A 232 6.39 23.07 -3.95
N LEU A 233 5.37 23.92 -3.88
CA LEU A 233 4.63 24.36 -5.06
C LEU A 233 5.50 25.16 -6.05
N ALA A 234 6.38 26.02 -5.56
CA ALA A 234 7.33 26.76 -6.41
C ALA A 234 8.35 25.84 -7.10
N GLU A 235 8.82 24.79 -6.42
CA GLU A 235 9.67 23.74 -7.02
C GLU A 235 8.93 22.98 -8.14
N ILE A 236 7.66 22.67 -7.92
CA ILE A 236 6.80 22.02 -8.91
C ILE A 236 6.62 22.91 -10.14
N ASP A 237 6.35 24.21 -9.94
CA ASP A 237 6.23 25.19 -11.04
C ASP A 237 7.52 25.28 -11.86
N LYS A 238 8.66 25.36 -11.17
CA LYS A 238 9.98 25.38 -11.83
C LYS A 238 10.22 24.13 -12.66
N HIS A 239 9.80 22.95 -12.17
CA HIS A 239 9.97 21.69 -12.89
C HIS A 239 9.12 21.60 -14.16
N TYR A 240 7.86 22.04 -14.09
CA TYR A 240 6.94 21.95 -15.24
C TYR A 240 7.02 23.13 -16.21
N GLY A 241 7.60 24.25 -15.79
CA GLY A 241 7.72 25.46 -16.60
C GLY A 241 6.39 26.20 -16.82
N ALA A 242 6.45 27.37 -17.43
CA ALA A 242 5.33 28.31 -17.54
C ALA A 242 4.09 27.74 -18.26
N GLU A 243 4.25 26.84 -19.21
CA GLU A 243 3.14 26.28 -20.00
C GLU A 243 2.35 25.21 -19.25
N GLN A 244 3.04 24.33 -18.49
CA GLN A 244 2.40 23.18 -17.85
C GLN A 244 2.10 23.40 -16.36
N ALA A 245 2.84 24.27 -15.69
CA ALA A 245 2.64 24.56 -14.27
C ALA A 245 1.19 24.98 -13.92
N PRO A 246 0.50 25.86 -14.68
CA PRO A 246 -0.89 26.24 -14.38
C PRO A 246 -1.84 25.03 -14.37
N LYS A 247 -1.70 24.09 -15.32
CA LYS A 247 -2.52 22.87 -15.38
C LYS A 247 -2.27 21.95 -14.20
N VAL A 248 -1.02 21.86 -13.74
CA VAL A 248 -0.66 21.06 -12.55
C VAL A 248 -1.19 21.74 -11.29
N ARG A 249 -1.14 23.06 -11.19
CA ARG A 249 -1.72 23.83 -10.09
C ARG A 249 -3.24 23.62 -10.00
N GLU A 250 -3.94 23.63 -11.13
CA GLU A 250 -5.37 23.34 -11.18
C GLU A 250 -5.66 21.91 -10.66
N GLN A 251 -4.86 20.91 -11.02
CA GLN A 251 -4.99 19.57 -10.47
C GLN A 251 -4.80 19.54 -8.95
N ILE A 252 -3.78 20.24 -8.44
CA ILE A 252 -3.51 20.30 -6.99
C ILE A 252 -4.67 20.99 -6.27
N ALA A 253 -5.15 22.12 -6.76
CA ALA A 253 -6.29 22.83 -6.20
C ALA A 253 -7.55 21.94 -6.17
N ALA A 254 -7.86 21.29 -7.28
CA ALA A 254 -9.04 20.45 -7.41
C ALA A 254 -9.02 19.21 -6.50
N TRP A 255 -7.86 18.57 -6.31
CA TRP A 255 -7.78 17.31 -5.59
C TRP A 255 -7.34 17.43 -4.13
N ILE A 256 -6.62 18.50 -3.76
CA ILE A 256 -6.03 18.66 -2.43
C ILE A 256 -6.51 19.92 -1.71
N GLU A 257 -6.51 21.09 -2.37
CA GLU A 257 -6.79 22.40 -1.74
C GLU A 257 -8.28 22.79 -1.75
N HIS A 258 -9.16 21.84 -2.10
CA HIS A 258 -10.60 22.05 -2.14
C HIS A 258 -11.23 22.26 -0.74
N THR A 259 -12.44 22.77 -0.70
CA THR A 259 -13.24 22.92 0.53
C THR A 259 -13.53 21.56 1.17
N ARG A 260 -13.34 21.47 2.49
CA ARG A 260 -13.64 20.29 3.31
C ARG A 260 -14.90 20.52 4.13
N PHE A 261 -15.51 19.43 4.56
CA PHE A 261 -16.74 19.44 5.31
C PHE A 261 -16.57 18.75 6.66
N PRO A 262 -17.05 19.37 7.77
CA PRO A 262 -17.05 18.69 9.07
C PRO A 262 -17.85 17.38 8.98
N SER A 263 -17.25 16.30 9.45
CA SER A 263 -17.83 14.95 9.37
C SER A 263 -19.18 14.83 10.09
N GLU A 264 -19.40 15.64 11.14
CA GLU A 264 -20.64 15.69 11.92
C GLU A 264 -21.85 16.18 11.10
N PHE A 265 -21.64 17.21 10.28
CA PHE A 265 -22.70 17.82 9.46
C PHE A 265 -22.87 17.16 8.10
N GLY A 266 -21.86 16.40 7.64
CA GLY A 266 -21.83 15.80 6.32
C GLY A 266 -21.48 16.78 5.21
N ALA A 267 -21.08 16.25 4.06
CA ALA A 267 -20.75 17.01 2.85
C ALA A 267 -22.01 17.39 2.07
N LEU A 268 -21.97 18.52 1.39
CA LEU A 268 -23.00 18.89 0.41
C LEU A 268 -23.02 17.85 -0.72
N LEU A 269 -24.20 17.36 -1.03
CA LEU A 269 -24.36 16.28 -2.01
C LEU A 269 -23.88 16.71 -3.41
N ASP A 270 -24.11 17.97 -3.80
CA ASP A 270 -23.62 18.53 -5.07
C ASP A 270 -22.09 18.53 -5.14
N ALA A 271 -21.41 18.88 -4.05
CA ALA A 271 -19.93 18.86 -4.01
C ALA A 271 -19.37 17.44 -4.12
N VAL A 272 -20.05 16.46 -3.52
CA VAL A 272 -19.68 15.03 -3.66
C VAL A 272 -19.90 14.55 -5.08
N ILE A 273 -21.04 14.89 -5.69
CA ILE A 273 -21.37 14.56 -7.09
C ILE A 273 -20.33 15.16 -8.03
N GLU A 274 -20.02 16.45 -7.91
CA GLU A 274 -19.02 17.13 -8.74
C GLU A 274 -17.65 16.42 -8.65
N ARG A 275 -17.25 16.02 -7.45
CA ARG A 275 -15.97 15.34 -7.23
C ARG A 275 -15.94 13.96 -7.89
N VAL A 276 -17.03 13.20 -7.80
CA VAL A 276 -17.13 11.89 -8.46
C VAL A 276 -17.19 12.04 -9.98
N GLU A 277 -17.91 13.07 -10.50
CA GLU A 277 -17.94 13.39 -11.93
C GLU A 277 -16.54 13.75 -12.45
N ARG A 278 -15.79 14.57 -11.72
CA ARG A 278 -14.39 14.90 -12.05
C ARG A 278 -13.50 13.66 -12.12
N LEU A 279 -13.68 12.69 -11.21
CA LEU A 279 -12.94 11.42 -11.26
C LEU A 279 -13.42 10.54 -12.44
N ALA A 280 -14.71 10.50 -12.71
CA ALA A 280 -15.25 9.80 -13.87
C ALA A 280 -14.66 10.35 -15.18
N ASP A 281 -14.54 11.68 -15.29
CA ASP A 281 -13.91 12.35 -16.44
C ASP A 281 -12.43 12.01 -16.58
N PHE A 282 -11.70 11.93 -15.46
CA PHE A 282 -10.32 11.47 -15.45
C PHE A 282 -10.19 10.05 -16.02
N PHE A 283 -11.07 9.12 -15.64
CA PHE A 283 -11.08 7.77 -16.20
C PHE A 283 -11.55 7.77 -17.66
N ARG A 284 -12.61 8.51 -17.99
CA ARG A 284 -13.16 8.59 -19.36
C ARG A 284 -12.12 9.04 -20.38
N GLN A 285 -11.29 10.02 -20.06
CA GLN A 285 -10.20 10.49 -20.93
C GLN A 285 -9.18 9.39 -21.24
N ARG A 286 -9.06 8.38 -20.36
CA ARG A 286 -8.12 7.25 -20.49
C ARG A 286 -8.72 6.01 -21.13
N LEU A 287 -9.99 6.02 -21.47
CA LEU A 287 -10.60 4.90 -22.20
C LEU A 287 -10.09 4.78 -23.65
N GLY A 288 -9.42 5.81 -24.16
CA GLY A 288 -8.74 5.82 -25.45
C GLY A 288 -7.26 5.40 -25.43
N GLU A 289 -6.73 4.96 -24.27
CA GLU A 289 -5.33 4.53 -24.16
C GLU A 289 -5.03 3.35 -25.10
N PRO A 290 -3.87 3.36 -25.81
CA PRO A 290 -3.49 2.28 -26.73
C PRO A 290 -3.32 0.94 -26.01
N ASP A 291 -2.80 0.95 -24.79
CA ASP A 291 -2.63 -0.25 -23.98
C ASP A 291 -3.99 -0.79 -23.51
N THR A 292 -4.33 -1.97 -24.01
CA THR A 292 -5.60 -2.64 -23.73
C THR A 292 -5.80 -2.93 -22.22
N ALA A 293 -4.72 -3.32 -21.53
CA ALA A 293 -4.81 -3.66 -20.11
C ALA A 293 -5.09 -2.43 -19.26
N GLN A 294 -4.40 -1.31 -19.54
CA GLN A 294 -4.67 -0.03 -18.87
C GLN A 294 -6.08 0.48 -19.18
N ARG A 295 -6.50 0.40 -20.44
CA ARG A 295 -7.86 0.79 -20.84
C ARG A 295 -8.94 0.02 -20.11
N LEU A 296 -8.79 -1.30 -19.95
CA LEU A 296 -9.75 -2.13 -19.19
C LEU A 296 -9.76 -1.79 -17.70
N ALA A 297 -8.59 -1.50 -17.11
CA ALA A 297 -8.51 -1.05 -15.72
C ALA A 297 -9.24 0.29 -15.50
N PHE A 298 -9.06 1.25 -16.41
CA PHE A 298 -9.75 2.54 -16.34
C PHE A 298 -11.24 2.42 -16.61
N HIS A 299 -11.65 1.48 -17.46
CA HIS A 299 -13.07 1.18 -17.69
C HIS A 299 -13.77 0.73 -16.39
N ALA A 300 -13.12 -0.13 -15.60
CA ALA A 300 -13.64 -0.56 -14.30
C ALA A 300 -13.80 0.62 -13.33
N GLY A 301 -12.80 1.51 -13.22
CA GLY A 301 -12.88 2.73 -12.40
C GLY A 301 -13.97 3.69 -12.87
N PHE A 302 -14.15 3.85 -14.19
CA PHE A 302 -15.23 4.64 -14.77
C PHE A 302 -16.61 4.06 -14.42
N GLY A 303 -16.80 2.74 -14.55
CA GLY A 303 -18.04 2.04 -14.20
C GLY A 303 -18.39 2.19 -12.72
N GLN A 304 -17.40 2.08 -11.83
CA GLN A 304 -17.56 2.33 -10.39
C GLN A 304 -18.05 3.77 -10.11
N CYS A 305 -17.42 4.77 -10.73
CA CYS A 305 -17.84 6.15 -10.58
C CYS A 305 -19.29 6.37 -11.06
N LYS A 306 -19.66 5.76 -12.19
CA LYS A 306 -21.04 5.85 -12.70
C LYS A 306 -22.05 5.24 -11.75
N ALA A 307 -21.81 4.05 -11.22
CA ALA A 307 -22.69 3.41 -10.24
C ALA A 307 -22.84 4.26 -8.96
N CYS A 308 -21.73 4.85 -8.50
CA CYS A 308 -21.75 5.77 -7.36
C CYS A 308 -22.59 7.03 -7.67
N LEU A 309 -22.42 7.64 -8.85
CA LEU A 309 -23.17 8.82 -9.28
C LEU A 309 -24.68 8.55 -9.38
N GLU A 310 -25.08 7.42 -9.93
CA GLU A 310 -26.49 7.01 -10.01
C GLU A 310 -27.12 6.94 -8.62
N SER A 311 -26.40 6.34 -7.65
CA SER A 311 -26.86 6.27 -6.25
C SER A 311 -26.95 7.65 -5.59
N LEU A 312 -25.94 8.53 -5.80
CA LEU A 312 -25.94 9.90 -5.24
C LEU A 312 -27.05 10.75 -5.84
N LYS A 313 -27.25 10.69 -7.16
CA LYS A 313 -28.34 11.41 -7.85
C LYS A 313 -29.72 10.88 -7.43
N GLY A 314 -29.83 9.58 -7.15
CA GLY A 314 -31.04 8.99 -6.58
C GLY A 314 -31.38 9.58 -5.20
N LEU A 315 -30.38 9.78 -4.32
CA LEU A 315 -30.57 10.46 -3.02
C LEU A 315 -31.02 11.93 -3.21
N GLN A 316 -30.43 12.62 -4.18
CA GLN A 316 -30.79 14.01 -4.50
C GLN A 316 -32.25 14.14 -4.94
N VAL A 317 -32.72 13.23 -5.79
CA VAL A 317 -34.14 13.16 -6.20
C VAL A 317 -35.07 12.92 -5.01
N GLN A 318 -34.63 12.19 -3.99
CA GLN A 318 -35.34 11.96 -2.74
C GLN A 318 -35.29 13.15 -1.77
N GLY A 319 -34.69 14.28 -2.17
CA GLY A 319 -34.60 15.51 -1.37
C GLY A 319 -33.44 15.58 -0.41
N ALA A 320 -32.49 14.64 -0.45
CA ALA A 320 -31.26 14.73 0.34
C ALA A 320 -30.36 15.85 -0.21
N ASN A 321 -29.86 16.73 0.66
CA ASN A 321 -28.89 17.79 0.30
C ASN A 321 -27.51 17.59 0.90
N ARG A 322 -27.37 16.64 1.84
CA ARG A 322 -26.09 16.29 2.51
C ARG A 322 -25.97 14.78 2.64
N ILE A 323 -24.71 14.32 2.74
CA ILE A 323 -24.37 12.92 2.99
C ILE A 323 -23.30 12.82 4.07
N ARG A 324 -23.46 11.89 5.00
CA ARG A 324 -22.51 11.64 6.08
C ARG A 324 -21.43 10.62 5.66
N PRO A 325 -20.23 10.61 6.30
CA PRO A 325 -19.11 9.73 5.94
C PRO A 325 -19.53 8.25 5.83
N ARG A 326 -20.18 7.71 6.84
CA ARG A 326 -20.61 6.29 6.86
C ARG A 326 -21.60 5.94 5.75
N GLN A 327 -22.46 6.87 5.40
CA GLN A 327 -23.44 6.69 4.32
C GLN A 327 -22.73 6.67 2.97
N LEU A 328 -21.80 7.61 2.76
CA LEU A 328 -20.97 7.67 1.56
C LEU A 328 -20.10 6.41 1.39
N GLN A 329 -19.47 5.95 2.47
CA GLN A 329 -18.69 4.71 2.47
C GLN A 329 -19.52 3.49 2.04
N LYS A 330 -20.77 3.38 2.51
CA LYS A 330 -21.67 2.30 2.10
C LYS A 330 -21.99 2.35 0.61
N LEU A 331 -22.26 3.53 0.05
CA LEU A 331 -22.52 3.69 -1.38
C LEU A 331 -21.29 3.32 -2.21
N VAL A 332 -20.11 3.74 -1.80
CA VAL A 332 -18.85 3.38 -2.46
C VAL A 332 -18.59 1.87 -2.38
N ALA A 333 -18.79 1.26 -1.21
CA ALA A 333 -18.66 -0.18 -1.03
C ALA A 333 -19.63 -0.94 -1.96
N GLN A 334 -20.85 -0.47 -2.08
CA GLN A 334 -21.88 -1.06 -2.97
C GLN A 334 -21.49 -0.91 -4.45
N ALA A 335 -20.98 0.25 -4.87
CA ALA A 335 -20.49 0.48 -6.22
C ALA A 335 -19.23 -0.34 -6.56
N THR A 336 -18.51 -0.82 -5.55
CA THR A 336 -17.27 -1.60 -5.67
C THR A 336 -17.48 -3.11 -5.47
N ALA A 337 -18.66 -3.52 -4.98
CA ALA A 337 -18.93 -4.89 -4.52
C ALA A 337 -18.59 -5.98 -5.54
N ASN A 338 -18.83 -5.73 -6.81
CA ASN A 338 -18.53 -6.68 -7.89
C ASN A 338 -17.02 -6.75 -8.22
N GLY A 339 -16.23 -5.80 -7.74
CA GLY A 339 -14.81 -5.73 -8.09
C GLY A 339 -14.54 -5.60 -9.60
N SER A 340 -13.33 -5.90 -10.00
CA SER A 340 -12.97 -6.08 -11.41
C SER A 340 -11.91 -7.16 -11.56
N ASP A 341 -11.90 -7.80 -12.73
CA ASP A 341 -10.87 -8.76 -13.11
C ASP A 341 -9.50 -8.08 -13.22
N ASN A 342 -8.42 -8.87 -13.24
CA ASN A 342 -7.09 -8.37 -13.53
C ASN A 342 -6.91 -8.22 -15.05
N PRO A 343 -6.92 -7.01 -15.62
CA PRO A 343 -6.79 -6.82 -17.05
C PRO A 343 -5.36 -7.05 -17.59
N LEU A 344 -4.36 -7.10 -16.69
CA LEU A 344 -2.95 -7.27 -17.05
C LEU A 344 -2.59 -8.73 -17.36
N TRP A 345 -3.46 -9.68 -16.97
CA TRP A 345 -3.18 -11.11 -17.09
C TRP A 345 -4.26 -11.84 -17.90
N PRO A 346 -4.35 -11.60 -19.21
CA PRO A 346 -5.20 -12.39 -20.08
C PRO A 346 -4.65 -13.81 -20.25
N ALA A 347 -5.48 -14.73 -20.72
CA ALA A 347 -5.01 -16.01 -21.23
C ALA A 347 -4.01 -15.79 -22.37
N GLU A 348 -2.93 -16.56 -22.38
CA GLU A 348 -1.87 -16.46 -23.38
C GLU A 348 -2.00 -17.59 -24.43
N VAL A 349 -1.37 -17.41 -25.58
CA VAL A 349 -1.31 -18.45 -26.60
C VAL A 349 -0.61 -19.69 -26.04
N GLY A 350 -1.24 -20.85 -26.18
CA GLY A 350 -0.77 -22.11 -25.59
C GLY A 350 -1.39 -22.38 -24.21
N ALA A 351 -2.28 -21.50 -23.68
CA ALA A 351 -3.07 -21.82 -22.49
C ALA A 351 -3.96 -23.05 -22.75
N GLY A 352 -4.12 -23.88 -21.73
CA GLY A 352 -4.98 -25.05 -21.75
C GLY A 352 -6.47 -24.70 -21.66
N GLN A 353 -7.32 -25.74 -21.62
CA GLN A 353 -8.73 -25.54 -21.34
C GLN A 353 -8.95 -25.30 -19.85
N VAL A 354 -9.67 -24.23 -19.52
CA VAL A 354 -9.99 -23.86 -18.13
C VAL A 354 -11.48 -23.64 -17.96
N VAL A 355 -12.04 -24.18 -16.87
CA VAL A 355 -13.41 -23.93 -16.44
C VAL A 355 -13.41 -23.44 -14.99
N SER A 356 -14.23 -22.44 -14.69
CA SER A 356 -14.43 -21.93 -13.33
C SER A 356 -15.62 -22.60 -12.61
N GLN A 357 -16.45 -23.31 -13.35
CA GLN A 357 -17.62 -24.01 -12.83
C GLN A 357 -17.54 -25.48 -13.23
N PRO A 358 -17.62 -26.42 -12.26
CA PRO A 358 -17.58 -27.85 -12.54
C PRO A 358 -18.62 -28.31 -13.55
N GLY A 359 -19.84 -27.70 -13.52
CA GLY A 359 -20.92 -28.00 -14.44
C GLY A 359 -20.63 -27.66 -15.92
N ALA A 360 -19.59 -26.85 -16.20
CA ALA A 360 -19.16 -26.56 -17.56
C ALA A 360 -18.30 -27.67 -18.21
N VAL A 361 -17.97 -28.72 -17.47
CA VAL A 361 -17.26 -29.89 -17.99
C VAL A 361 -18.26 -30.79 -18.69
N ILE A 362 -18.21 -30.84 -20.02
CA ILE A 362 -19.21 -31.52 -20.85
C ILE A 362 -18.66 -32.66 -21.72
N GLU A 363 -17.34 -32.76 -21.86
CA GLU A 363 -16.68 -33.77 -22.70
C GLU A 363 -15.61 -34.51 -21.90
N PRO A 364 -15.34 -35.81 -22.25
CA PRO A 364 -14.21 -36.54 -21.70
C PRO A 364 -12.88 -35.92 -22.16
N VAL A 365 -11.90 -35.92 -21.23
CA VAL A 365 -10.53 -35.42 -21.49
C VAL A 365 -9.51 -36.38 -20.88
N GLU A 366 -8.29 -36.43 -21.45
CA GLU A 366 -7.25 -37.34 -20.94
C GLU A 366 -6.96 -37.08 -19.46
N ARG A 367 -6.80 -35.80 -19.10
CA ARG A 367 -6.40 -35.37 -17.75
C ARG A 367 -7.28 -34.26 -17.23
N VAL A 368 -7.77 -34.42 -15.99
CA VAL A 368 -8.45 -33.36 -15.24
C VAL A 368 -7.61 -32.97 -14.05
N ILE A 369 -7.36 -31.69 -13.89
CA ILE A 369 -6.73 -31.11 -12.68
C ILE A 369 -7.74 -30.20 -12.02
N TRP A 370 -8.12 -30.52 -10.79
CA TRP A 370 -8.95 -29.62 -9.99
C TRP A 370 -8.06 -28.81 -9.07
N TRP A 371 -7.77 -27.58 -9.51
CA TRP A 371 -7.01 -26.61 -8.75
C TRP A 371 -7.82 -26.13 -7.56
N ARG A 372 -7.27 -26.29 -6.36
CA ARG A 372 -7.85 -25.85 -5.09
C ARG A 372 -9.27 -26.38 -4.89
N LEU A 373 -9.38 -27.65 -4.52
CA LEU A 373 -10.64 -28.32 -4.19
C LEU A 373 -11.18 -27.81 -2.84
N ALA A 374 -11.49 -26.49 -2.78
CA ALA A 374 -11.96 -25.79 -1.59
C ALA A 374 -13.48 -25.77 -1.52
N MET A 375 -14.03 -25.43 -0.34
CA MET A 375 -15.46 -25.31 -0.11
C MET A 375 -16.09 -24.33 -1.10
N PRO A 376 -17.06 -24.75 -1.91
CA PRO A 376 -17.75 -23.86 -2.82
C PRO A 376 -18.78 -23.00 -2.08
N VAL A 377 -19.24 -21.93 -2.71
CA VAL A 377 -20.40 -21.18 -2.23
C VAL A 377 -21.64 -22.05 -2.43
N LEU A 378 -22.23 -22.50 -1.32
CA LEU A 378 -23.43 -23.33 -1.36
C LEU A 378 -24.66 -22.51 -1.75
N PRO A 379 -25.62 -23.09 -2.51
CA PRO A 379 -26.89 -22.44 -2.80
C PRO A 379 -27.64 -22.06 -1.52
N GLY A 380 -27.95 -20.80 -1.36
CA GLY A 380 -28.75 -20.31 -0.23
C GLY A 380 -30.25 -20.19 -0.56
N SER A 381 -31.07 -19.84 0.43
CA SER A 381 -32.47 -19.50 0.23
C SER A 381 -32.62 -18.20 -0.53
N ASP A 382 -33.64 -18.10 -1.37
CA ASP A 382 -34.00 -16.83 -2.02
C ASP A 382 -34.49 -15.81 -0.97
N PRO A 383 -34.31 -14.51 -1.22
CA PRO A 383 -34.74 -13.46 -0.29
C PRO A 383 -36.24 -13.21 -0.29
N TRP A 384 -37.05 -14.27 -0.52
CA TRP A 384 -38.51 -14.22 -0.54
C TRP A 384 -39.09 -14.76 0.77
N SER A 385 -40.08 -14.07 1.33
CA SER A 385 -40.83 -14.57 2.47
C SER A 385 -41.75 -15.74 2.06
N ALA A 386 -42.16 -16.55 3.03
CA ALA A 386 -43.07 -17.68 2.78
C ALA A 386 -44.43 -17.25 2.15
N SER A 387 -44.88 -16.02 2.47
CA SER A 387 -46.09 -15.47 1.87
C SER A 387 -45.87 -15.07 0.40
N GLU A 388 -44.69 -14.51 0.08
CA GLU A 388 -44.31 -14.15 -1.30
C GLU A 388 -44.11 -15.41 -2.15
N VAL A 389 -43.45 -16.44 -1.62
CA VAL A 389 -43.29 -17.73 -2.31
C VAL A 389 -44.66 -18.38 -2.62
N ARG A 390 -45.59 -18.33 -1.68
CA ARG A 390 -46.98 -18.81 -1.92
C ARG A 390 -47.70 -18.04 -3.00
N ALA A 391 -47.63 -16.71 -2.97
CA ALA A 391 -48.26 -15.84 -3.98
C ALA A 391 -47.61 -16.08 -5.37
N LEU A 392 -46.30 -16.23 -5.46
CA LEU A 392 -45.58 -16.59 -6.70
C LEU A 392 -46.04 -17.94 -7.25
N ARG A 393 -46.19 -18.94 -6.39
CA ARG A 393 -46.65 -20.28 -6.77
C ARG A 393 -48.11 -20.26 -7.27
N GLN A 394 -48.99 -19.51 -6.60
CA GLN A 394 -50.35 -19.29 -7.05
C GLN A 394 -50.43 -18.58 -8.42
N ALA A 395 -49.49 -17.70 -8.70
CA ALA A 395 -49.34 -17.04 -9.99
C ALA A 395 -48.61 -17.89 -11.07
N GLY A 396 -48.39 -19.19 -10.80
CA GLY A 396 -47.74 -20.13 -11.72
C GLY A 396 -46.21 -20.04 -11.78
N THR A 397 -45.58 -19.32 -10.85
CA THR A 397 -44.11 -19.23 -10.75
C THR A 397 -43.64 -20.14 -9.64
N VAL A 398 -42.98 -21.24 -9.99
CA VAL A 398 -42.38 -22.16 -9.04
C VAL A 398 -40.89 -21.79 -8.90
N LEU A 399 -40.48 -21.51 -7.68
CA LEU A 399 -39.05 -21.30 -7.33
C LEU A 399 -38.46 -22.65 -6.94
N ALA A 400 -37.21 -22.90 -7.43
CA ALA A 400 -36.49 -24.11 -7.03
C ALA A 400 -36.17 -24.05 -5.52
N GLU A 401 -36.40 -25.16 -4.83
CA GLU A 401 -36.05 -25.28 -3.41
C GLU A 401 -34.53 -25.38 -3.21
N VAL A 402 -34.05 -25.09 -2.00
CA VAL A 402 -32.61 -25.15 -1.72
C VAL A 402 -32.07 -26.56 -1.95
N ALA A 403 -32.87 -27.59 -1.59
CA ALA A 403 -32.54 -28.99 -1.82
C ALA A 403 -32.32 -29.30 -3.31
N ASP A 404 -33.24 -28.86 -4.19
CA ASP A 404 -33.12 -29.11 -5.65
C ASP A 404 -31.86 -28.43 -6.22
N ARG A 405 -31.50 -27.24 -5.68
CA ARG A 405 -30.28 -26.54 -6.07
C ARG A 405 -29.01 -27.21 -5.59
N LEU A 406 -29.02 -27.77 -4.38
CA LEU A 406 -27.91 -28.56 -3.84
C LEU A 406 -27.72 -29.87 -4.62
N ASP A 407 -28.83 -30.58 -4.94
CA ASP A 407 -28.75 -31.79 -5.75
C ASP A 407 -28.17 -31.51 -7.13
N ARG A 408 -28.55 -30.40 -7.76
CA ARG A 408 -27.98 -29.97 -9.03
C ARG A 408 -26.49 -29.63 -8.90
N ALA A 409 -26.10 -28.87 -7.86
CA ALA A 409 -24.71 -28.57 -7.61
C ALA A 409 -23.88 -29.83 -7.37
N ALA A 410 -24.42 -30.84 -6.66
CA ALA A 410 -23.75 -32.12 -6.43
C ALA A 410 -23.52 -32.90 -7.74
N HIS A 411 -24.49 -32.89 -8.66
CA HIS A 411 -24.33 -33.48 -10.00
C HIS A 411 -23.27 -32.73 -10.80
N ASP A 412 -23.25 -31.41 -10.76
CA ASP A 412 -22.25 -30.58 -11.44
C ASP A 412 -20.83 -30.86 -10.90
N TRP A 413 -20.67 -31.07 -9.60
CA TRP A 413 -19.37 -31.37 -8.99
C TRP A 413 -18.80 -32.74 -9.43
N LEU A 414 -19.65 -33.68 -9.80
CA LEU A 414 -19.19 -34.99 -10.29
C LEU A 414 -18.69 -34.95 -11.73
N ARG A 415 -19.08 -33.99 -12.54
CA ARG A 415 -18.70 -33.95 -13.97
C ARG A 415 -17.20 -33.96 -14.21
N PRO A 416 -16.36 -33.13 -13.53
CA PRO A 416 -14.91 -33.21 -13.70
C PRO A 416 -14.35 -34.60 -13.36
N MET A 417 -14.93 -35.24 -12.31
CA MET A 417 -14.52 -36.55 -11.92
C MET A 417 -14.80 -37.61 -13.01
N MET A 418 -15.98 -37.51 -13.64
CA MET A 418 -16.41 -38.45 -14.70
C MET A 418 -15.71 -38.21 -16.03
N ALA A 419 -15.28 -36.98 -16.30
CA ALA A 419 -14.63 -36.57 -17.54
C ALA A 419 -13.19 -37.08 -17.68
N ALA A 420 -12.50 -37.34 -16.59
CA ALA A 420 -11.11 -37.79 -16.61
C ALA A 420 -10.99 -39.23 -17.16
N GLN A 421 -10.15 -39.43 -18.21
CA GLN A 421 -9.93 -40.72 -18.82
C GLN A 421 -8.66 -41.43 -18.33
N GLU A 422 -7.56 -40.69 -18.22
CA GLU A 422 -6.26 -41.23 -17.84
C GLU A 422 -5.87 -40.84 -16.40
N GLN A 423 -6.04 -39.55 -16.07
CA GLN A 423 -5.59 -39.04 -14.78
C GLN A 423 -6.51 -37.97 -14.21
N LEU A 424 -6.78 -38.10 -12.93
CA LEU A 424 -7.45 -37.09 -12.11
C LEU A 424 -6.48 -36.58 -11.04
N VAL A 425 -6.25 -35.27 -11.00
CA VAL A 425 -5.43 -34.60 -9.99
C VAL A 425 -6.30 -33.69 -9.16
N LEU A 426 -6.36 -33.94 -7.86
CA LEU A 426 -7.07 -33.11 -6.89
C LEU A 426 -6.06 -32.33 -6.03
N VAL A 427 -6.04 -31.01 -6.19
CA VAL A 427 -5.20 -30.14 -5.37
C VAL A 427 -6.05 -29.62 -4.20
N LEU A 428 -5.81 -30.14 -3.01
CA LEU A 428 -6.52 -29.70 -1.81
C LEU A 428 -6.10 -28.28 -1.39
N PRO A 429 -6.95 -27.52 -0.70
CA PRO A 429 -6.55 -26.25 -0.10
C PRO A 429 -5.54 -26.49 1.03
N PRO A 430 -4.79 -25.44 1.46
CA PRO A 430 -3.89 -25.52 2.60
C PRO A 430 -4.58 -26.05 3.86
N PRO A 431 -3.83 -26.70 4.78
CA PRO A 431 -4.37 -27.17 6.05
C PRO A 431 -5.07 -26.03 6.82
N GLY A 432 -6.23 -26.34 7.41
CA GLY A 432 -7.04 -25.36 8.15
C GLY A 432 -8.09 -24.63 7.30
N GLU A 433 -8.06 -24.75 5.99
CA GLU A 433 -9.15 -24.30 5.11
C GLU A 433 -10.19 -25.40 4.88
N GLU A 434 -11.43 -25.00 4.64
CA GLU A 434 -12.51 -25.97 4.39
C GLU A 434 -12.37 -26.62 2.99
N VAL A 435 -12.41 -27.96 2.99
CA VAL A 435 -12.31 -28.76 1.76
C VAL A 435 -13.70 -28.97 1.16
N HIS A 436 -13.76 -29.09 -0.17
CA HIS A 436 -14.97 -29.32 -0.93
C HIS A 436 -15.74 -30.59 -0.46
N PRO A 437 -17.08 -30.57 -0.38
CA PRO A 437 -17.88 -31.76 0.05
C PRO A 437 -17.59 -33.03 -0.73
N LEU A 438 -17.19 -32.92 -1.99
CA LEU A 438 -16.78 -34.05 -2.81
C LEU A 438 -15.63 -34.87 -2.20
N TRP A 439 -14.72 -34.23 -1.46
CA TRP A 439 -13.65 -34.93 -0.74
C TRP A 439 -14.18 -35.86 0.34
N GLN A 440 -15.23 -35.45 1.07
CA GLN A 440 -15.89 -36.29 2.04
C GLN A 440 -16.58 -37.47 1.36
N MET A 441 -17.19 -37.26 0.19
CA MET A 441 -17.81 -38.33 -0.60
C MET A 441 -16.76 -39.33 -1.07
N ILE A 442 -15.57 -38.86 -1.53
CA ILE A 442 -14.45 -39.78 -1.87
C ILE A 442 -14.04 -40.57 -0.63
N GLY A 443 -13.90 -39.97 0.55
CA GLY A 443 -13.54 -40.63 1.79
C GLY A 443 -14.59 -41.65 2.26
N ALA A 444 -15.87 -41.48 1.89
CA ALA A 444 -16.91 -42.46 2.14
C ALA A 444 -16.79 -43.72 1.24
N VAL A 445 -16.25 -43.53 0.03
CA VAL A 445 -16.11 -44.56 -1.00
C VAL A 445 -14.75 -45.26 -0.95
N VAL A 446 -13.69 -44.51 -0.60
CA VAL A 446 -12.30 -45.00 -0.61
C VAL A 446 -11.81 -45.21 0.82
N ASP A 447 -11.17 -46.32 1.06
CA ASP A 447 -10.54 -46.61 2.36
C ASP A 447 -9.10 -46.07 2.33
N GLN A 448 -8.75 -45.23 3.33
CA GLN A 448 -7.42 -44.65 3.49
C GLN A 448 -6.91 -43.93 2.22
N ALA A 449 -7.74 -43.00 1.69
CA ALA A 449 -7.29 -42.16 0.57
C ALA A 449 -5.95 -41.47 0.89
N ARG A 450 -4.96 -41.68 0.01
CA ARG A 450 -3.62 -41.15 0.20
C ARG A 450 -3.52 -39.70 -0.33
N THR A 451 -3.12 -38.80 0.54
CA THR A 451 -2.75 -37.44 0.16
C THR A 451 -1.22 -37.34 0.11
N ILE A 452 -0.70 -36.78 -0.98
CA ILE A 452 0.72 -36.51 -1.14
C ILE A 452 0.99 -35.12 -0.55
N ASP A 453 1.81 -35.09 0.50
CA ASP A 453 2.31 -33.85 1.09
C ASP A 453 3.47 -33.32 0.24
N LEU A 454 3.29 -32.13 -0.37
CA LEU A 454 4.25 -31.56 -1.30
C LEU A 454 5.54 -31.13 -0.62
N GLU A 455 5.52 -30.73 0.65
CA GLU A 455 6.72 -30.41 1.43
C GLU A 455 7.59 -31.67 1.60
N THR A 456 6.99 -32.75 1.98
CA THR A 456 7.70 -34.04 2.10
C THR A 456 8.25 -34.52 0.76
N LEU A 457 7.46 -34.37 -0.31
CA LEU A 457 7.89 -34.72 -1.68
C LEU A 457 9.13 -33.94 -2.10
N LEU A 458 9.18 -32.63 -1.84
CA LEU A 458 10.30 -31.76 -2.12
C LEU A 458 11.55 -32.12 -1.29
N LEU A 459 11.35 -32.39 0.01
CA LEU A 459 12.46 -32.77 0.91
C LEU A 459 13.09 -34.11 0.52
N THR A 460 12.31 -35.04 -0.03
CA THR A 460 12.80 -36.36 -0.46
C THR A 460 13.46 -36.33 -1.85
N GLY A 461 13.41 -35.21 -2.57
CA GLY A 461 13.97 -35.07 -3.91
C GLY A 461 13.26 -35.93 -4.96
N ALA A 462 12.03 -36.38 -4.70
CA ALA A 462 11.26 -37.22 -5.61
C ALA A 462 10.72 -36.45 -6.84
N GLU A 463 10.74 -35.11 -6.78
CA GLU A 463 10.30 -34.24 -7.87
C GLU A 463 11.47 -33.44 -8.46
N THR A 464 11.45 -33.26 -9.77
CA THR A 464 12.42 -32.42 -10.50
C THR A 464 12.11 -30.93 -10.33
N MET A 465 12.21 -30.42 -9.13
CA MET A 465 12.21 -28.97 -8.92
C MET A 465 13.65 -28.46 -9.07
N THR A 466 13.81 -27.35 -9.76
CA THR A 466 15.12 -26.70 -9.88
C THR A 466 15.56 -26.22 -8.51
N ALA A 467 16.52 -26.91 -7.90
CA ALA A 467 17.11 -26.45 -6.66
C ALA A 467 17.87 -25.14 -6.93
N VAL A 468 17.45 -24.08 -6.27
CA VAL A 468 18.23 -22.85 -6.26
C VAL A 468 19.41 -23.07 -5.33
N ALA A 469 20.62 -23.07 -5.91
CA ALA A 469 21.83 -23.15 -5.13
C ALA A 469 21.90 -21.94 -4.17
N SER A 470 21.99 -22.21 -2.89
CA SER A 470 22.27 -21.15 -1.91
C SER A 470 23.69 -20.65 -2.14
N VAL A 471 23.82 -19.42 -2.60
CA VAL A 471 25.13 -18.74 -2.65
C VAL A 471 25.35 -18.12 -1.28
N PRO A 472 26.36 -18.54 -0.53
CA PRO A 472 26.68 -17.92 0.76
C PRO A 472 27.02 -16.45 0.50
N LEU A 473 26.34 -15.57 1.21
CA LEU A 473 26.64 -14.15 1.17
C LEU A 473 28.02 -13.90 1.78
N PRO A 474 28.80 -12.96 1.21
CA PRO A 474 30.13 -12.68 1.75
C PRO A 474 30.02 -12.18 3.20
N ALA A 475 30.91 -12.64 4.05
CA ALA A 475 30.99 -12.14 5.41
C ALA A 475 31.32 -10.64 5.42
N PRO A 476 30.70 -9.86 6.33
CA PRO A 476 31.02 -8.45 6.46
C PRO A 476 32.49 -8.25 6.81
N LYS A 477 33.11 -7.25 6.17
CA LYS A 477 34.53 -6.91 6.40
C LYS A 477 34.60 -5.52 7.02
N ARG A 478 35.52 -5.34 7.99
CA ARG A 478 35.75 -4.01 8.59
C ARG A 478 36.31 -3.02 7.56
N TRP A 479 37.10 -3.48 6.60
CA TRP A 479 37.74 -2.66 5.59
C TRP A 479 37.43 -3.13 4.21
N TRP A 480 36.97 -2.19 3.38
CA TRP A 480 36.88 -2.37 1.94
C TRP A 480 38.17 -1.81 1.32
N GLN A 481 38.76 -2.58 0.42
CA GLN A 481 39.86 -2.12 -0.43
C GLN A 481 39.28 -1.81 -1.82
N LEU A 482 39.35 -0.56 -2.23
CA LEU A 482 38.98 -0.15 -3.56
C LEU A 482 39.97 -0.62 -4.60
N PRO A 483 39.54 -0.93 -5.84
CA PRO A 483 40.47 -1.21 -6.96
C PRO A 483 41.41 -0.01 -7.21
N ASP A 484 42.65 -0.29 -7.65
CA ASP A 484 43.66 0.74 -7.85
C ASP A 484 43.32 1.77 -8.93
N ASP A 485 42.40 1.43 -9.83
CA ASP A 485 41.88 2.31 -10.90
C ASP A 485 40.71 3.20 -10.42
N VAL A 486 40.24 3.06 -9.19
CA VAL A 486 39.14 3.81 -8.61
C VAL A 486 39.67 4.92 -7.69
N ALA A 487 39.69 6.15 -8.19
CA ALA A 487 39.99 7.33 -7.39
C ALA A 487 38.72 7.98 -6.85
N ILE A 488 38.64 8.20 -5.54
CA ILE A 488 37.53 8.91 -4.91
C ILE A 488 37.85 10.41 -4.86
N ALA A 489 37.10 11.20 -5.63
CA ALA A 489 37.16 12.63 -5.57
C ALA A 489 36.45 13.16 -4.30
N LEU A 490 37.17 13.97 -3.53
CA LEU A 490 36.58 14.69 -2.42
C LEU A 490 35.57 15.74 -2.94
N ARG A 491 34.56 16.03 -2.17
CA ARG A 491 33.55 17.01 -2.54
C ARG A 491 34.12 18.43 -2.42
N PRO A 492 33.86 19.31 -3.38
CA PRO A 492 34.32 20.70 -3.31
C PRO A 492 33.62 21.54 -2.24
N LYS A 493 32.42 21.06 -1.80
CA LYS A 493 31.61 21.68 -0.77
C LYS A 493 31.07 20.62 0.20
N GLU A 494 31.32 20.85 1.47
CA GLU A 494 30.89 19.97 2.55
C GLU A 494 29.88 20.63 3.48
N SER A 495 29.17 19.82 4.24
CA SER A 495 28.29 20.23 5.33
C SER A 495 28.64 19.47 6.60
N PHE A 496 28.15 19.89 7.76
CA PHE A 496 28.31 19.14 9.00
C PHE A 496 27.91 17.68 8.84
N SER A 497 26.72 17.40 8.30
CA SER A 497 26.20 16.02 8.16
C SER A 497 27.05 15.15 7.23
N SER A 498 27.62 15.71 6.16
CA SER A 498 28.52 14.97 5.28
C SER A 498 29.86 14.67 5.96
N LEU A 499 30.40 15.65 6.68
CA LEU A 499 31.63 15.47 7.44
C LEU A 499 31.46 14.49 8.60
N GLU A 500 30.36 14.54 9.35
CA GLU A 500 30.06 13.58 10.42
C GLU A 500 30.07 12.14 9.88
N GLN A 501 29.46 11.90 8.69
CA GLN A 501 29.50 10.60 8.05
C GLN A 501 30.93 10.23 7.57
N LEU A 502 31.64 11.16 6.94
CA LEU A 502 33.03 10.91 6.52
C LEU A 502 33.93 10.48 7.68
N LEU A 503 33.80 11.13 8.82
CA LEU A 503 34.65 10.87 9.99
C LEU A 503 34.28 9.56 10.69
N PHE A 504 32.99 9.33 10.95
CA PHE A 504 32.53 8.27 11.84
C PHE A 504 31.91 7.07 11.11
N ASN A 505 31.55 7.20 9.82
CA ASN A 505 30.99 6.11 9.00
C ASN A 505 31.39 6.28 7.53
N PRO A 506 32.69 6.12 7.17
CA PRO A 506 33.21 6.41 5.83
C PRO A 506 32.54 5.62 4.71
N ASN A 507 32.13 4.37 4.93
CA ASN A 507 31.40 3.58 3.93
C ASN A 507 30.04 4.19 3.60
N GLN A 508 29.31 4.72 4.59
CA GLN A 508 28.04 5.41 4.35
C GLN A 508 28.26 6.70 3.56
N TRP A 509 29.30 7.47 3.89
CA TRP A 509 29.69 8.67 3.16
C TRP A 509 30.02 8.36 1.69
N LEU A 510 30.85 7.31 1.47
CA LEU A 510 31.24 6.86 0.13
C LEU A 510 30.02 6.52 -0.73
N LEU A 511 29.11 5.69 -0.20
CA LEU A 511 27.94 5.24 -0.93
C LEU A 511 26.96 6.40 -1.23
N ARG A 512 26.78 7.29 -0.27
CA ARG A 512 25.81 8.38 -0.38
C ARG A 512 26.27 9.51 -1.30
N TYR A 513 27.50 9.97 -1.17
CA TYR A 513 27.97 11.18 -1.84
C TYR A 513 28.77 10.89 -3.10
N PRO A 514 29.91 10.18 -3.10
CA PRO A 514 30.62 9.85 -4.33
C PRO A 514 29.83 8.90 -5.24
N ALA A 515 29.33 7.80 -4.73
CA ALA A 515 28.57 6.81 -5.50
C ALA A 515 27.13 7.26 -5.82
N LYS A 516 26.63 8.32 -5.15
CA LYS A 516 25.27 8.87 -5.33
C LYS A 516 24.15 7.83 -5.18
N LEU A 517 24.38 6.76 -4.41
CA LEU A 517 23.34 5.80 -4.09
C LEU A 517 22.32 6.46 -3.16
N GLN A 518 21.08 6.44 -3.55
CA GLN A 518 19.99 6.95 -2.74
C GLN A 518 19.16 5.79 -2.22
N PRO A 519 18.80 5.76 -0.93
CA PRO A 519 17.90 4.75 -0.42
C PRO A 519 16.55 4.87 -1.10
N SER A 520 15.92 3.72 -1.38
CA SER A 520 14.52 3.71 -1.80
C SER A 520 13.66 4.21 -0.64
N ARG A 521 12.97 5.31 -0.82
CA ARG A 521 12.11 5.87 0.22
C ARG A 521 10.69 5.34 0.06
N ILE A 522 10.25 4.55 1.02
CA ILE A 522 8.82 4.39 1.26
C ILE A 522 8.34 5.68 1.91
N VAL A 523 7.50 6.43 1.19
CA VAL A 523 6.93 7.65 1.73
C VAL A 523 5.96 7.27 2.84
N SER A 524 6.35 7.51 4.07
CA SER A 524 5.54 7.28 5.26
C SER A 524 5.60 8.51 6.16
N MET A 525 4.56 8.74 6.95
CA MET A 525 4.56 9.83 7.92
C MET A 525 5.65 9.57 8.96
N GLY A 526 6.55 10.53 9.12
CA GLY A 526 7.67 10.46 10.05
C GLY A 526 7.21 10.34 11.50
N GLY A 527 8.09 9.82 12.38
CA GLY A 527 7.83 9.77 13.82
C GLY A 527 7.62 11.16 14.42
N ASP A 528 6.79 11.23 15.46
CA ASP A 528 6.39 12.48 16.12
C ASP A 528 7.58 13.35 16.54
N PHE A 529 8.67 12.78 17.00
CA PHE A 529 9.84 13.55 17.48
C PHE A 529 10.45 14.47 16.44
N ARG A 530 10.58 14.01 15.18
CA ARG A 530 11.12 14.83 14.10
C ARG A 530 10.15 15.95 13.73
N MET A 531 8.88 15.65 13.63
CA MET A 531 7.83 16.62 13.34
C MET A 531 7.76 17.69 14.42
N LEU A 532 7.71 17.30 15.72
CA LEU A 532 7.67 18.24 16.84
C LEU A 532 8.93 19.13 16.87
N GLY A 533 10.09 18.57 16.55
CA GLY A 533 11.33 19.33 16.40
C GLY A 533 11.21 20.41 15.33
N ASN A 534 10.78 20.01 14.10
CA ASN A 534 10.62 20.95 12.99
C ASN A 534 9.61 22.06 13.29
N LEU A 535 8.48 21.71 13.90
CA LEU A 535 7.47 22.70 14.34
C LEU A 535 8.03 23.68 15.38
N ALA A 536 8.80 23.18 16.35
CA ALA A 536 9.40 24.02 17.38
C ALA A 536 10.43 24.98 16.77
N HIS A 537 11.34 24.52 15.91
CA HIS A 537 12.29 25.37 15.17
C HIS A 537 11.56 26.40 14.34
N GLY A 538 10.57 26.01 13.55
CA GLY A 538 9.79 26.91 12.71
C GLY A 538 9.08 28.02 13.51
N LEU A 539 8.52 27.71 14.70
CA LEU A 539 7.86 28.71 15.53
C LEU A 539 8.86 29.68 16.16
N ILE A 540 10.02 29.17 16.61
CA ILE A 540 11.09 30.01 17.15
C ILE A 540 11.70 30.91 16.07
N GLU A 541 11.89 30.41 14.87
CA GLU A 541 12.31 31.18 13.71
C GLU A 541 11.32 32.33 13.43
N GLN A 542 10.02 32.03 13.32
CA GLN A 542 8.97 33.04 13.12
C GLN A 542 8.97 34.11 14.23
N TYR A 543 9.18 33.69 15.49
CA TYR A 543 9.27 34.61 16.59
C TYR A 543 10.44 35.59 16.45
N PHE A 544 11.65 35.11 16.24
CA PHE A 544 12.83 35.99 16.15
C PHE A 544 12.91 36.80 14.84
N LEU A 545 12.15 36.43 13.82
CA LEU A 545 11.95 37.24 12.61
C LEU A 545 10.93 38.37 12.84
N HIS A 546 10.14 38.32 13.93
CA HIS A 546 9.19 39.38 14.25
C HIS A 546 9.92 40.65 14.71
N PRO A 547 9.59 41.85 14.16
CA PRO A 547 10.32 43.08 14.46
C PRO A 547 10.39 43.44 15.95
N SER A 548 9.38 43.07 16.71
CA SER A 548 9.30 43.36 18.14
C SER A 548 9.78 42.22 19.05
N ALA A 549 10.38 41.14 18.52
CA ALA A 549 10.70 39.94 19.28
C ALA A 549 11.45 40.20 20.61
N LEU A 550 12.45 41.09 20.58
CA LEU A 550 13.30 41.37 21.76
C LEU A 550 12.67 42.33 22.75
N VAL A 551 11.61 43.06 22.37
CA VAL A 551 10.96 44.11 23.23
C VAL A 551 9.50 43.75 23.55
N MET A 552 8.97 42.70 23.02
CA MET A 552 7.61 42.21 23.23
C MET A 552 7.38 41.87 24.72
N SER A 553 6.31 42.39 25.31
CA SER A 553 5.92 42.02 26.68
C SER A 553 5.49 40.56 26.79
N GLU A 554 5.37 40.06 28.03
CA GLU A 554 4.91 38.67 28.26
C GLU A 554 3.45 38.48 27.76
N ALA A 555 2.58 39.44 27.95
CA ALA A 555 1.19 39.36 27.50
C ALA A 555 1.07 39.36 25.96
N GLU A 556 1.84 40.23 25.31
CA GLU A 556 1.89 40.24 23.84
C GLU A 556 2.47 38.96 23.28
N PHE A 557 3.49 38.40 23.92
CA PHE A 557 4.04 37.08 23.55
C PHE A 557 3.01 35.96 23.68
N ASP A 558 2.26 35.93 24.78
CA ASP A 558 1.25 34.88 25.01
C ASP A 558 0.17 34.91 23.90
N VAL A 559 -0.27 36.09 23.47
CA VAL A 559 -1.21 36.26 22.36
C VAL A 559 -0.58 35.81 21.05
N TRP A 560 0.61 36.32 20.72
CA TRP A 560 1.33 35.96 19.52
C TRP A 560 1.56 34.44 19.43
N PHE A 561 2.00 33.82 20.55
CA PHE A 561 2.24 32.38 20.59
C PHE A 561 0.97 31.60 20.29
N ALA A 562 -0.15 31.93 20.92
CA ALA A 562 -1.40 31.22 20.74
C ALA A 562 -1.86 31.22 19.26
N GLU A 563 -1.80 32.39 18.63
CA GLU A 563 -2.17 32.57 17.22
C GLU A 563 -1.20 31.86 16.27
N SER A 564 0.10 32.12 16.40
CA SER A 564 1.13 31.58 15.53
C SER A 564 1.27 30.07 15.66
N PHE A 565 1.16 29.52 16.88
CA PHE A 565 1.15 28.09 17.14
C PHE A 565 -0.03 27.39 16.45
N SER A 566 -1.24 27.97 16.57
CA SER A 566 -2.42 27.40 15.93
C SER A 566 -2.25 27.34 14.40
N VAL A 567 -1.81 28.44 13.80
CA VAL A 567 -1.58 28.55 12.35
C VAL A 567 -0.50 27.56 11.89
N LEU A 568 0.63 27.48 12.61
CA LEU A 568 1.72 26.56 12.27
C LEU A 568 1.30 25.11 12.34
N VAL A 569 0.56 24.73 13.40
CA VAL A 569 0.03 23.36 13.52
C VAL A 569 -0.90 23.04 12.37
N ASP A 570 -1.82 23.95 11.98
CA ASP A 570 -2.73 23.71 10.88
C ASP A 570 -2.00 23.54 9.52
N GLN A 571 -0.89 24.24 9.35
CA GLN A 571 -0.15 24.26 8.10
C GLN A 571 0.94 23.18 7.97
N GLU A 572 1.54 22.75 9.07
CA GLU A 572 2.71 21.86 9.05
C GLU A 572 2.64 20.68 10.03
N GLY A 573 1.68 20.70 10.98
CA GLY A 573 1.51 19.66 11.99
C GLY A 573 0.05 19.25 12.22
N ALA A 574 -0.81 19.41 11.23
CA ALA A 574 -2.26 19.25 11.37
C ALA A 574 -2.69 17.83 11.78
N ILE A 575 -1.83 16.82 11.62
CA ILE A 575 -2.04 15.48 12.15
C ILE A 575 -2.23 15.47 13.68
N LEU A 576 -1.68 16.46 14.41
CA LEU A 576 -1.88 16.60 15.86
C LEU A 576 -3.32 16.94 16.23
N ARG A 577 -4.13 17.44 15.29
CA ARG A 577 -5.56 17.70 15.47
C ARG A 577 -6.44 16.47 15.16
N SER A 578 -5.84 15.36 14.75
CA SER A 578 -6.59 14.12 14.48
C SER A 578 -7.29 13.62 15.75
N PRO A 579 -8.45 12.95 15.61
CA PRO A 579 -9.15 12.37 16.75
C PRO A 579 -8.24 11.48 17.60
N GLY A 580 -8.29 11.67 18.92
CA GLY A 580 -7.44 10.92 19.88
C GLY A 580 -6.09 11.55 20.20
N ARG A 581 -5.64 12.60 19.48
CA ARG A 581 -4.34 13.25 19.69
C ARG A 581 -4.38 14.57 20.49
N GLY A 582 -5.52 14.91 21.06
CA GLY A 582 -5.65 16.17 21.80
C GLY A 582 -4.66 16.32 22.97
N ALA A 583 -4.37 15.23 23.69
CA ALA A 583 -3.38 15.25 24.78
C ALA A 583 -1.95 15.50 24.26
N ASP A 584 -1.58 14.94 23.09
CA ASP A 584 -0.28 15.15 22.46
C ASP A 584 -0.12 16.61 22.04
N LEU A 585 -1.15 17.18 21.40
CA LEU A 585 -1.17 18.57 20.97
C LEU A 585 -1.03 19.53 22.14
N GLU A 586 -1.83 19.36 23.21
CA GLU A 586 -1.77 20.23 24.38
C GLU A 586 -0.46 20.05 25.15
N GLY A 587 0.04 18.83 25.27
CA GLY A 587 1.34 18.57 25.87
C GLY A 587 2.50 19.21 25.09
N PHE A 588 2.43 19.20 23.77
CA PHE A 588 3.41 19.87 22.90
C PHE A 588 3.30 21.40 23.06
N ARG A 589 2.08 21.96 22.98
CA ARG A 589 1.82 23.38 23.17
C ARG A 589 2.38 23.90 24.48
N TYR A 590 2.10 23.21 25.57
CA TYR A 590 2.57 23.59 26.92
C TYR A 590 4.10 23.62 27.00
N ARG A 591 4.76 22.54 26.56
CA ARG A 591 6.22 22.43 26.62
C ARG A 591 6.90 23.50 25.74
N LEU A 592 6.41 23.70 24.52
CA LEU A 592 7.00 24.68 23.60
C LEU A 592 6.79 26.12 24.10
N HIS A 593 5.59 26.45 24.61
CA HIS A 593 5.33 27.75 25.21
C HIS A 593 6.27 28.04 26.37
N HIS A 594 6.39 27.10 27.31
CA HIS A 594 7.31 27.22 28.46
C HIS A 594 8.78 27.37 27.98
N SER A 595 9.19 26.60 27.03
CA SER A 595 10.53 26.66 26.45
C SER A 595 10.81 28.01 25.78
N MET A 596 9.88 28.53 25.00
CA MET A 596 10.05 29.84 24.34
C MET A 596 10.08 31.00 25.35
N ARG A 597 9.28 30.94 26.41
CA ARG A 597 9.37 31.93 27.51
C ARG A 597 10.74 31.88 28.19
N SER A 598 11.25 30.70 28.50
CA SER A 598 12.59 30.52 29.06
C SER A 598 13.68 31.02 28.10
N LEU A 599 13.59 30.73 26.83
CA LEU A 599 14.54 31.20 25.80
C LEU A 599 14.55 32.73 25.74
N ARG A 600 13.40 33.37 25.71
CA ARG A 600 13.25 34.87 25.77
C ARG A 600 13.92 35.46 27.00
N TYR A 601 13.65 34.89 28.16
CA TYR A 601 14.25 35.32 29.40
C TYR A 601 15.78 35.23 29.37
N GLN A 602 16.32 34.10 28.90
CA GLN A 602 17.77 33.89 28.78
C GLN A 602 18.41 34.87 27.79
N VAL A 603 17.78 35.11 26.65
CA VAL A 603 18.23 36.05 25.62
C VAL A 603 18.30 37.48 26.21
N ALA A 604 17.27 37.91 26.92
CA ALA A 604 17.21 39.20 27.56
C ALA A 604 18.27 39.33 28.71
N LYS A 605 18.40 38.33 29.54
CA LYS A 605 19.38 38.31 30.65
C LYS A 605 20.82 38.30 30.15
N ALA A 606 21.08 37.65 29.04
CA ALA A 606 22.38 37.65 28.35
C ALA A 606 22.68 39.00 27.62
N GLY A 607 21.76 39.95 27.66
CA GLY A 607 21.93 41.26 26.99
C GLY A 607 22.05 41.17 25.49
N MET A 608 21.42 40.18 24.87
CA MET A 608 21.42 40.01 23.41
C MET A 608 20.58 41.09 22.75
N VAL A 609 21.18 41.82 21.82
CA VAL A 609 20.54 42.91 21.07
C VAL A 609 20.17 42.52 19.65
N GLN A 610 20.64 41.38 19.20
CA GLN A 610 20.31 40.81 17.90
C GLN A 610 20.27 39.28 18.00
N VAL A 611 19.24 38.70 17.39
CA VAL A 611 19.08 37.23 17.21
C VAL A 611 18.76 36.97 15.75
N LEU A 612 19.54 36.15 15.11
CA LEU A 612 19.41 35.77 13.71
C LEU A 612 19.08 34.28 13.66
N PRO A 613 17.82 33.91 13.45
CA PRO A 613 17.44 32.50 13.30
C PRO A 613 17.86 31.98 11.92
N GLU A 614 18.11 30.65 11.84
CA GLU A 614 18.46 29.92 10.64
C GLU A 614 19.54 30.64 9.82
N ARG A 615 20.54 31.17 10.51
CA ARG A 615 21.62 31.94 9.87
C ARG A 615 22.53 31.05 9.06
N GLY A 616 22.54 31.25 7.73
CA GLY A 616 23.54 30.65 6.85
C GLY A 616 24.97 31.07 7.23
N VAL A 617 25.85 30.09 7.42
CA VAL A 617 27.30 30.29 7.67
C VAL A 617 28.10 29.53 6.64
N ALA A 618 29.16 30.15 6.11
CA ALA A 618 30.03 29.55 5.11
C ALA A 618 31.47 30.02 5.29
N GLY A 619 32.42 29.21 4.91
CA GLY A 619 33.85 29.50 5.00
C GLY A 619 34.68 28.42 4.34
N GLN A 620 36.00 28.46 4.61
CA GLN A 620 36.98 27.56 4.01
C GLN A 620 37.57 26.62 5.09
N PHE A 621 37.86 25.38 4.70
CA PHE A 621 38.67 24.46 5.45
C PHE A 621 39.59 23.70 4.47
N PRO A 622 40.57 22.90 4.94
CA PRO A 622 41.51 22.25 4.02
C PRO A 622 40.91 21.35 2.96
N GLY A 623 39.64 20.91 3.12
CA GLY A 623 38.90 20.11 2.15
C GLY A 623 38.07 20.90 1.14
N GLY A 624 38.09 22.24 1.20
CA GLY A 624 37.29 23.11 0.31
C GLY A 624 36.30 24.02 1.04
N GLU A 625 35.16 24.28 0.41
CA GLU A 625 34.08 25.10 1.02
C GLU A 625 33.32 24.28 2.08
N LEU A 626 33.06 24.91 3.22
CA LEU A 626 32.20 24.36 4.28
C LEU A 626 31.04 25.33 4.55
N ALA A 627 29.82 24.83 4.52
CA ALA A 627 28.64 25.66 4.71
C ALA A 627 27.56 24.93 5.52
N GLY A 628 26.72 25.70 6.21
CA GLY A 628 25.58 25.18 6.96
C GLY A 628 24.63 26.27 7.40
N SER A 629 23.59 25.94 8.16
CA SER A 629 22.69 26.87 8.82
C SER A 629 22.81 26.65 10.34
N ALA A 630 23.06 27.74 11.07
CA ALA A 630 23.05 27.73 12.53
C ALA A 630 21.66 28.13 13.01
N ASP A 631 21.05 27.37 13.92
CA ASP A 631 19.68 27.55 14.36
C ASP A 631 19.48 28.99 14.92
N LEU A 632 20.37 29.44 15.80
CA LEU A 632 20.37 30.82 16.30
C LEU A 632 21.81 31.37 16.37
N VAL A 633 22.05 32.50 15.73
CA VAL A 633 23.25 33.31 15.95
C VAL A 633 22.86 34.61 16.67
N MET A 634 23.47 34.86 17.81
CA MET A 634 23.13 35.97 18.68
C MET A 634 24.31 36.94 18.83
N ARG A 635 24.03 38.23 19.11
CA ARG A 635 25.03 39.26 19.38
C ARG A 635 24.56 40.11 20.55
N ASN A 636 25.43 40.30 21.54
CA ASN A 636 25.15 41.18 22.68
C ASN A 636 25.55 42.64 22.41
N GLY A 637 25.23 43.51 23.34
CA GLY A 637 25.55 44.93 23.22
C GLY A 637 27.04 45.29 23.19
N ARG A 638 27.94 44.35 23.58
CA ARG A 638 29.41 44.47 23.48
C ARG A 638 29.97 43.98 22.16
N GLY A 639 29.13 43.43 21.28
CA GLY A 639 29.53 42.86 20.01
C GLY A 639 29.95 41.39 20.07
N GLU A 640 29.97 40.79 21.25
CA GLU A 640 30.26 39.36 21.44
C GLU A 640 29.15 38.49 20.82
N ARG A 641 29.52 37.40 20.22
CA ARG A 641 28.57 36.49 19.51
C ARG A 641 28.43 35.17 20.21
N ALA A 642 27.25 34.58 20.08
CA ALA A 642 26.96 33.24 20.54
C ALA A 642 26.21 32.44 19.44
N ILE A 643 26.46 31.14 19.39
CA ILE A 643 25.73 30.18 18.55
C ILE A 643 24.97 29.25 19.47
N VAL A 644 23.68 29.10 19.22
CA VAL A 644 22.83 28.14 19.95
C VAL A 644 22.25 27.14 18.95
N ASP A 645 22.50 25.88 19.17
CA ASP A 645 21.92 24.76 18.43
C ASP A 645 20.74 24.20 19.25
N MET A 646 19.55 24.24 18.66
CA MET A 646 18.30 23.85 19.33
C MET A 646 18.02 22.38 19.08
N LYS A 647 17.59 21.68 20.12
CA LYS A 647 17.22 20.26 20.02
C LYS A 647 15.90 20.03 20.74
N TRP A 648 14.95 19.37 20.06
CA TRP A 648 13.68 19.07 20.72
C TRP A 648 13.86 18.25 21.99
N SER A 649 14.73 17.26 21.98
CA SER A 649 15.00 16.39 23.14
C SER A 649 16.49 16.00 23.22
N GLY A 650 16.88 15.26 24.24
CA GLY A 650 18.25 14.75 24.36
C GLY A 650 19.00 15.23 25.61
N ILE A 651 18.28 15.47 26.68
CA ILE A 651 18.83 15.97 27.99
C ILE A 651 19.99 15.16 28.57
N LYS A 652 20.17 13.91 28.17
CA LYS A 652 21.32 13.07 28.56
C LYS A 652 22.43 13.09 27.51
N LYS A 653 22.06 13.14 26.22
CA LYS A 653 22.98 13.03 25.09
C LYS A 653 23.87 14.27 24.94
N PHE A 654 23.31 15.46 25.05
CA PHE A 654 24.04 16.71 24.77
C PHE A 654 25.00 17.12 25.89
N PRO A 655 24.69 16.95 27.20
CA PRO A 655 25.70 17.07 28.25
C PRO A 655 26.88 16.10 28.05
N ASP A 656 26.63 14.84 27.66
CA ASP A 656 27.71 13.88 27.36
C ASP A 656 28.56 14.33 26.17
N LYS A 657 27.94 14.90 25.10
CA LYS A 657 28.68 15.47 23.96
C LYS A 657 29.58 16.63 24.37
N LEU A 658 29.11 17.54 25.23
CA LEU A 658 29.92 18.64 25.77
C LEU A 658 31.06 18.09 26.65
N LYS A 659 30.74 17.22 27.59
CA LYS A 659 31.71 16.63 28.53
C LYS A 659 32.85 15.87 27.83
N ARG A 660 32.53 15.18 26.75
CA ARG A 660 33.52 14.40 25.95
C ARG A 660 34.13 15.19 24.81
N ASN A 661 33.91 16.51 24.75
CA ASN A 661 34.40 17.37 23.67
C ASN A 661 34.00 16.85 22.26
N ARG A 662 32.72 16.45 22.08
CA ARG A 662 32.15 15.89 20.83
C ARG A 662 31.06 16.75 20.20
N HIS A 663 31.02 18.03 20.54
CA HIS A 663 30.04 19.00 20.02
C HIS A 663 30.45 19.56 18.63
N LEU A 664 30.78 18.67 17.70
CA LEU A 664 31.37 18.98 16.40
C LEU A 664 30.53 19.97 15.58
N GLN A 665 29.19 19.84 15.57
CA GLN A 665 28.31 20.79 14.85
C GLN A 665 28.53 22.23 15.29
N LEU A 666 28.55 22.44 16.60
CA LEU A 666 28.80 23.76 17.19
C LEU A 666 30.23 24.26 16.89
N ALA A 667 31.24 23.39 16.94
CA ALA A 667 32.64 23.73 16.64
C ALA A 667 32.81 24.16 15.17
N ILE A 668 32.18 23.47 14.24
CA ILE A 668 32.18 23.82 12.82
C ILE A 668 31.54 25.20 12.61
N TYR A 669 30.35 25.44 13.13
CA TYR A 669 29.65 26.71 12.96
C TYR A 669 30.38 27.85 13.68
N ALA A 670 31.01 27.59 14.82
CA ALA A 670 31.84 28.56 15.53
C ALA A 670 33.04 28.98 14.73
N GLU A 671 33.75 28.06 14.08
CA GLU A 671 34.86 28.36 13.19
C GLU A 671 34.41 29.18 11.96
N LEU A 672 33.33 28.79 11.31
CA LEU A 672 32.80 29.53 10.16
C LEU A 672 32.45 30.99 10.53
N LEU A 673 31.81 31.19 11.68
CA LEU A 673 31.51 32.51 12.20
C LEU A 673 32.77 33.27 12.62
N ARG A 674 33.80 32.57 13.15
CA ARG A 674 35.11 33.18 13.44
C ARG A 674 35.83 33.69 12.21
N GLN A 675 35.75 32.96 11.09
CA GLN A 675 36.32 33.40 9.81
C GLN A 675 35.68 34.71 9.33
N GLU A 676 34.37 34.85 9.57
CA GLU A 676 33.63 36.09 9.22
C GLU A 676 33.99 37.26 10.17
N THR A 677 34.19 36.98 11.46
CA THR A 677 34.19 38.03 12.51
C THR A 677 35.51 38.25 13.20
N GLY A 678 36.47 37.34 13.04
CA GLY A 678 37.79 37.36 13.68
C GLY A 678 37.85 36.79 15.10
N ALA A 679 36.71 36.56 15.72
CA ALA A 679 36.64 36.07 17.13
C ALA A 679 35.82 34.81 17.27
N TRP A 680 36.22 33.91 18.17
CA TRP A 680 35.45 32.72 18.50
C TRP A 680 34.16 33.10 19.26
N PRO A 681 32.99 32.67 18.75
CA PRO A 681 31.73 32.85 19.50
C PRO A 681 31.64 31.89 20.67
N SER A 682 30.82 32.21 21.67
CA SER A 682 30.34 31.24 22.64
C SER A 682 29.38 30.25 21.98
N VAL A 683 29.31 29.00 22.48
CA VAL A 683 28.47 27.97 21.94
C VAL A 683 27.58 27.35 23.02
N ALA A 684 26.34 26.98 22.65
CA ALA A 684 25.44 26.33 23.57
C ALA A 684 24.46 25.39 22.82
N TYR A 685 23.93 24.40 23.52
CA TYR A 685 22.73 23.67 23.15
C TYR A 685 21.52 24.25 23.90
N TYR A 686 20.36 24.29 23.27
CA TYR A 686 19.11 24.55 23.93
C TYR A 686 18.15 23.39 23.77
N ILE A 687 17.84 22.70 24.90
CA ILE A 687 16.98 21.53 24.91
C ILE A 687 15.54 21.97 25.12
N LEU A 688 14.75 21.95 24.05
CA LEU A 688 13.43 22.55 23.96
C LEU A 688 12.40 21.87 24.88
N ASP A 689 12.35 20.54 24.94
CA ASP A 689 11.37 19.82 25.75
C ASP A 689 11.57 20.01 27.26
N ARG A 690 12.71 20.59 27.69
CA ARG A 690 13.12 20.83 29.08
C ARG A 690 13.42 22.29 29.39
N ALA A 691 13.37 23.17 28.39
CA ALA A 691 13.70 24.58 28.52
C ALA A 691 15.10 24.82 29.15
N ARG A 692 16.13 24.04 28.75
CA ARG A 692 17.45 24.09 29.37
C ARG A 692 18.54 24.49 28.38
N PHE A 693 19.36 25.49 28.80
CA PHE A 693 20.62 25.82 28.15
C PHE A 693 21.74 24.95 28.71
N LEU A 694 22.57 24.40 27.82
CA LEU A 694 23.76 23.62 28.15
C LEU A 694 24.94 24.27 27.42
N ALA A 695 25.95 24.71 28.14
CA ALA A 695 27.11 25.37 27.54
C ALA A 695 28.40 24.91 28.18
N PRO A 696 29.55 24.98 27.49
CA PRO A 696 30.86 24.69 28.07
C PRO A 696 31.26 25.68 29.18
N ASP A 697 30.74 26.91 29.11
CA ASP A 697 30.99 28.00 30.06
C ASP A 697 29.74 28.93 30.16
N ASP A 698 29.72 29.85 31.15
CA ASP A 698 28.64 30.78 31.44
C ASP A 698 28.82 32.18 30.83
N ARG A 699 29.85 32.39 29.98
CA ARG A 699 30.21 33.73 29.48
C ARG A 699 29.07 34.42 28.71
N ALA A 700 28.37 33.66 27.85
CA ALA A 700 27.27 34.22 27.05
C ALA A 700 25.92 34.07 27.79
N PHE A 701 25.68 33.00 28.49
CA PHE A 701 24.40 32.68 29.13
C PHE A 701 24.62 32.39 30.63
N PRO A 702 24.43 33.38 31.52
CA PRO A 702 24.75 33.27 32.94
C PRO A 702 23.97 32.18 33.71
N ASP A 703 22.79 31.79 33.22
CA ASP A 703 21.96 30.73 33.81
C ASP A 703 22.07 29.40 33.05
N ALA A 704 22.99 29.26 32.13
CA ALA A 704 23.21 27.99 31.47
C ALA A 704 23.75 26.95 32.45
N GLU A 705 23.33 25.69 32.28
CA GLU A 705 24.01 24.58 32.91
C GLU A 705 25.40 24.45 32.32
N VAL A 706 26.41 24.73 33.10
CA VAL A 706 27.81 24.64 32.66
C VAL A 706 28.26 23.20 32.65
N VAL A 707 28.65 22.70 31.47
CA VAL A 707 29.15 21.34 31.26
C VAL A 707 30.56 21.46 30.60
N PRO A 708 31.60 21.64 31.40
CA PRO A 708 32.95 21.74 30.85
C PRO A 708 33.43 20.40 30.28
N SER A 709 34.30 20.47 29.30
CA SER A 709 35.01 19.27 28.79
C SER A 709 35.81 18.60 29.90
N ALA A 710 35.76 17.26 29.94
CA ALA A 710 36.49 16.46 30.94
C ALA A 710 38.00 16.56 30.81
N ASP A 711 38.50 16.84 29.61
CA ASP A 711 39.91 17.04 29.30
C ASP A 711 40.35 18.51 29.35
N GLY A 712 39.43 19.44 29.69
CA GLY A 712 39.71 20.87 29.79
C GLY A 712 39.87 21.58 28.44
N GLU A 713 39.60 20.90 27.31
CA GLU A 713 39.72 21.49 25.99
C GLU A 713 38.50 22.36 25.65
N ASN A 714 38.73 23.39 24.86
CA ASN A 714 37.71 24.29 24.38
C ASN A 714 37.30 24.00 22.92
N THR A 715 36.30 24.72 22.43
CA THR A 715 35.75 24.57 21.06
C THR A 715 36.81 24.78 19.96
N ALA A 716 37.80 25.65 20.16
CA ALA A 716 38.88 25.86 19.21
C ALA A 716 39.83 24.65 19.12
N GLN A 717 40.08 24.01 20.25
CA GLN A 717 40.88 22.81 20.29
C GLN A 717 40.15 21.61 19.67
N LEU A 718 38.83 21.49 19.89
CA LEU A 718 37.98 20.53 19.18
C LEU A 718 38.05 20.70 17.67
N TRP A 719 38.06 21.93 17.16
CA TRP A 719 38.26 22.17 15.73
C TRP A 719 39.63 21.66 15.22
N GLN A 720 40.68 21.79 15.99
CA GLN A 720 41.99 21.24 15.60
C GLN A 720 41.97 19.70 15.57
N ARG A 721 41.35 19.06 16.57
CA ARG A 721 41.13 17.61 16.57
C ARG A 721 40.32 17.14 15.38
N PHE A 722 39.27 17.89 15.03
CA PHE A 722 38.49 17.61 13.81
C PHE A 722 39.36 17.63 12.55
N LEU A 723 40.24 18.64 12.40
CA LEU A 723 41.13 18.73 11.25
C LEU A 723 42.14 17.56 11.20
N ALA A 724 42.65 17.11 12.34
CA ALA A 724 43.51 15.93 12.42
C ALA A 724 42.77 14.65 12.01
N THR A 725 41.53 14.48 12.51
CA THR A 725 40.67 13.35 12.14
C THR A 725 40.31 13.35 10.66
N TRP A 726 39.98 14.51 10.10
CA TRP A 726 39.70 14.66 8.70
C TRP A 726 40.87 14.29 7.81
N ARG A 727 42.11 14.75 8.14
CA ARG A 727 43.31 14.40 7.38
C ARG A 727 43.58 12.88 7.42
N TRP A 728 43.42 12.28 8.57
CA TRP A 728 43.56 10.84 8.74
C TRP A 728 42.57 10.04 7.89
N ARG A 729 41.28 10.42 7.91
CA ARG A 729 40.24 9.78 7.08
C ARG A 729 40.46 9.98 5.58
N VAL A 730 40.87 11.16 5.19
CA VAL A 730 41.17 11.45 3.77
C VAL A 730 42.37 10.61 3.30
N ALA A 731 43.39 10.42 4.11
CA ALA A 731 44.54 9.58 3.76
C ALA A 731 44.12 8.11 3.55
N GLN A 732 43.25 7.59 4.40
CA GLN A 732 42.67 6.23 4.23
C GLN A 732 41.90 6.11 2.92
N ILE A 733 41.03 7.07 2.62
CA ILE A 733 40.23 7.09 1.37
C ILE A 733 41.15 7.19 0.14
N GLN A 734 42.17 8.02 0.20
CA GLN A 734 43.16 8.18 -0.90
C GLN A 734 44.00 6.95 -1.15
N SER A 735 44.23 6.12 -0.10
CA SER A 735 44.87 4.81 -0.24
C SER A 735 43.89 3.68 -0.64
N GLY A 736 42.64 4.02 -0.94
CA GLY A 736 41.59 3.07 -1.30
C GLY A 736 41.00 2.29 -0.13
N GLN A 737 41.35 2.64 1.11
CA GLN A 737 40.81 1.98 2.31
C GLN A 737 39.56 2.68 2.83
N ILE A 738 38.47 1.95 2.90
CA ILE A 738 37.17 2.46 3.39
C ILE A 738 36.73 1.64 4.59
N GLU A 739 36.67 2.27 5.76
CA GLU A 739 36.19 1.60 6.96
C GLU A 739 34.68 1.41 6.98
N VAL A 740 34.24 0.20 7.28
CA VAL A 740 32.83 -0.17 7.50
C VAL A 740 32.58 -0.19 9.00
N VAL A 741 31.87 0.84 9.49
CA VAL A 741 31.58 0.98 10.92
C VAL A 741 30.19 0.44 11.21
N LEU A 742 30.11 -0.81 11.71
CA LEU A 742 28.92 -1.46 12.21
C LEU A 742 29.21 -2.13 13.55
N ASP A 743 28.23 -2.18 14.45
CA ASP A 743 28.36 -2.74 15.79
C ASP A 743 28.77 -4.22 15.76
N ALA A 744 28.28 -4.97 14.76
CA ALA A 744 28.61 -6.39 14.58
C ALA A 744 30.03 -6.65 14.06
N ILE A 745 30.77 -5.62 13.59
CA ILE A 745 32.09 -5.76 13.01
C ILE A 745 33.12 -5.12 13.95
N PRO A 746 33.95 -5.91 14.63
CA PRO A 746 34.92 -5.36 15.56
C PRO A 746 35.91 -4.40 14.89
N ALA A 747 36.33 -3.37 15.62
CA ALA A 747 37.39 -2.46 15.20
C ALA A 747 38.74 -3.20 15.13
N THR A 748 39.61 -2.72 14.27
CA THR A 748 40.99 -3.21 14.10
C THR A 748 42.00 -2.14 14.57
N GLU A 749 43.28 -2.43 14.62
CA GLU A 749 44.32 -1.44 14.93
C GLU A 749 44.26 -0.22 13.97
N ASP A 750 44.00 -0.47 12.70
CA ASP A 750 43.84 0.60 11.69
C ASP A 750 42.58 1.48 11.91
N SER A 751 41.65 1.06 12.76
CA SER A 751 40.49 1.83 13.16
C SER A 751 40.77 2.86 14.26
N GLU A 752 41.94 2.77 14.91
CA GLU A 752 42.33 3.69 15.97
C GLU A 752 42.85 5.02 15.40
N PRO A 753 42.21 6.16 15.77
CA PRO A 753 42.65 7.46 15.29
C PRO A 753 43.99 7.87 15.95
N PRO A 754 44.78 8.75 15.31
CA PRO A 754 45.95 9.36 15.94
C PRO A 754 45.60 10.07 17.26
N ALA A 755 46.57 10.23 18.16
CA ALA A 755 46.35 10.80 19.49
C ALA A 755 45.82 12.26 19.45
N GLU A 756 46.19 13.02 18.43
CA GLU A 756 45.68 14.38 18.17
C GLU A 756 44.29 14.44 17.51
N ALA A 757 43.73 13.33 17.10
CA ALA A 757 42.43 13.24 16.49
C ALA A 757 41.29 13.20 17.53
N MET A 758 40.06 13.33 17.06
CA MET A 758 38.86 13.15 17.89
C MET A 758 38.71 11.69 18.28
N THR A 759 38.14 11.43 19.46
CA THR A 759 37.71 10.09 19.84
C THR A 759 36.61 9.66 18.90
N MET A 760 36.66 8.45 18.34
CA MET A 760 35.64 7.93 17.43
C MET A 760 34.29 7.81 18.14
N GLU A 761 33.26 8.17 17.41
CA GLU A 761 31.86 8.07 17.83
C GLU A 761 31.14 7.02 16.98
N THR A 762 30.42 6.11 17.60
CA THR A 762 29.55 5.18 16.87
C THR A 762 28.23 5.88 16.58
N LEU A 763 27.90 6.05 15.30
CA LEU A 763 26.62 6.57 14.88
C LEU A 763 25.53 5.49 15.04
N ASN A 764 24.30 5.91 15.35
CA ASN A 764 23.20 4.98 15.52
C ASN A 764 22.90 4.27 14.17
N GLU A 765 23.08 2.96 14.13
CA GLU A 765 22.86 2.11 12.96
C GLU A 765 21.42 2.14 12.41
N ALA A 766 20.43 2.49 13.25
CA ALA A 766 19.05 2.66 12.79
C ALA A 766 18.89 3.73 11.69
N TYR A 767 19.88 4.62 11.56
CA TYR A 767 19.92 5.66 10.52
C TYR A 767 20.94 5.35 9.40
N ASN A 768 21.47 4.12 9.36
CA ASN A 768 22.36 3.67 8.29
C ASN A 768 21.58 2.96 7.19
N ASP A 769 21.19 3.71 6.17
CA ASP A 769 20.44 3.20 5.01
C ASP A 769 21.23 2.17 4.17
N TYR A 770 22.51 2.05 4.37
CA TYR A 770 23.42 1.22 3.58
C TYR A 770 23.95 -0.02 4.33
N ARG A 771 23.42 -0.30 5.52
CA ARG A 771 23.82 -1.43 6.36
C ARG A 771 23.85 -2.75 5.59
N ALA A 772 22.80 -3.02 4.82
CA ALA A 772 22.68 -4.26 4.03
C ALA A 772 23.74 -4.40 2.92
N LEU A 773 24.37 -3.29 2.48
CA LEU A 773 25.43 -3.32 1.47
C LEU A 773 26.80 -3.62 2.08
N ALA A 774 26.96 -3.54 3.39
CA ALA A 774 28.20 -3.83 4.10
C ALA A 774 28.41 -5.34 4.36
N GLY A 775 27.43 -6.16 4.08
CA GLY A 775 27.38 -7.59 4.33
C GLY A 775 26.19 -7.99 5.21
N TRP A 776 25.93 -9.30 5.29
CA TRP A 776 24.82 -9.83 6.09
C TRP A 776 25.37 -10.44 7.38
N GLU A 777 24.76 -10.08 8.49
CA GLU A 777 24.91 -10.82 9.74
C GLU A 777 24.24 -12.21 9.57
N ARG A 778 24.88 -13.25 10.05
CA ARG A 778 24.31 -14.62 10.11
C ARG A 778 23.41 -14.75 11.31
#